data_6ccb6686a08a74165b821497474e0cbb
#
_entry.id   6ccb6686a08a74165b821497474e0cbb
#
_cell.length_a   1.000
_cell.length_b   1.000
_cell.length_c   1.000
_cell.angle_alpha   90.00
_cell.angle_beta   90.00
_cell.angle_gamma   90.00
#
_symmetry.space_group_name_H-M   'P 1'
#
loop_
_entity.id
_entity.type
_entity.pdbx_description
1 polymer ?
#
loop_
_entity_poly.entity_id
_entity_poly.type
_entity_poly.pdbx_seq_one_letter_code
_entity_poly.pdbx_strand_id
1 'polypeptide(L)'
;ESIYYDMFIKRCWLLCCFIAFLLPVSAQEFITLNWQELSSAQTLPVVTRELPLGKDFRSFTYQVEIEFPEYQKLNRSEVAALEMRLDSLRQLPNENVAFREGLPAFPQINSFIKVSAHRGFLSISFVPVVFREGSYQRLNSFKLSVNSFLKKDRIGEETTTRNLKTTLSEVSLKDCTTSLLASGRWTKISVRNTGVFKITNAELKKMGFSRPEKVRVFGYGGYLLSQRFNEHPAADLPEVPLLRLSDGVLFYGRGTVSWTPDSQNTYFVRERNFYSDEGYYFLTDREDIPEMETEIFSSLKETSANRLTTFNSFAIYEKDAYSWAGTGRQLYEDYDYVAGNTKSYTLNLPGIVPEAAGWLTTVFAARSIDASTSYSVSVNGEPKGNITLASIDSDNQYYTRATSATINASWQGTKSENTVVTITHTRPSGTSGRLDYIALNYMRALTLNTPYLTFRSLASIHKETTFVLSGATASTVVWDVTNPANIGRIEGSFADGTYTFTIPAGELREFVAITPEAGGFDTVENVGGVANQNLHSLEATDMIIIAPDRKDLLAQAERLAQAHREKDGLSVLVLTAPQIYNEFSSGTPDGTAYRRLMKMLYDRFPNEAERPKYLLFFGDCSYDNRMLTSSWKSYRPENFLLSYQSEASLEETSSYVTDDYFGFLDDEEGDDLTAGMLDIGIGRFPVRTAAEAKAAVDKTIAYMENKQAGPWKHTVCYVADDGDKNLHASQSELLASYTERNYPSLLVNRIYADAFHRESSATGETYPDATKRLLQLFNRGMLVVNYTGHG
;
A
#
# COMPACT_ATOMS: atom_id res chain seq x y z
N GLU A 1 -38.30 37.25 39.37
CA GLU A 1 -38.67 37.23 37.90
C GLU A 1 -37.47 36.91 37.00
N SER A 2 -36.24 37.30 37.33
CA SER A 2 -35.04 37.05 36.53
C SER A 2 -34.57 35.59 36.55
N ILE A 3 -34.83 34.83 37.62
CA ILE A 3 -34.38 33.42 37.75
C ILE A 3 -35.33 32.45 37.04
N TYR A 4 -36.58 32.82 36.84
CA TYR A 4 -37.56 32.00 36.10
C TYR A 4 -37.39 32.08 34.58
N TYR A 5 -36.87 33.20 34.07
CA TYR A 5 -36.62 33.35 32.61
C TYR A 5 -35.43 32.56 32.14
N ASP A 6 -34.37 32.46 32.93
CA ASP A 6 -33.14 31.72 32.59
C ASP A 6 -33.35 30.17 32.64
N MET A 7 -34.27 29.71 33.49
CA MET A 7 -34.63 28.30 33.58
C MET A 7 -35.57 27.84 32.49
N PHE A 8 -36.36 28.77 31.89
CA PHE A 8 -37.27 28.46 30.80
C PHE A 8 -36.49 28.40 29.46
N ILE A 9 -35.52 29.28 29.25
CA ILE A 9 -34.66 29.27 28.08
C ILE A 9 -33.73 28.04 28.06
N LYS A 10 -33.17 27.64 29.20
CA LYS A 10 -32.33 26.39 29.28
C LYS A 10 -33.16 25.13 29.10
N ARG A 11 -34.43 25.09 29.50
CA ARG A 11 -35.31 23.94 29.21
C ARG A 11 -35.83 23.92 27.78
N CYS A 12 -36.05 25.06 27.15
CA CYS A 12 -36.34 25.10 25.71
C CYS A 12 -35.12 24.71 24.84
N TRP A 13 -33.90 25.09 25.23
CA TRP A 13 -32.68 24.66 24.54
C TRP A 13 -32.44 23.16 24.69
N LEU A 14 -32.64 22.59 25.87
CA LEU A 14 -32.56 21.13 26.08
C LEU A 14 -33.64 20.36 25.32
N LEU A 15 -34.85 20.90 25.18
CA LEU A 15 -35.93 20.26 24.43
C LEU A 15 -35.68 20.40 22.89
N CYS A 16 -35.11 21.49 22.42
CA CYS A 16 -34.73 21.64 21.02
C CYS A 16 -33.53 20.76 20.67
N CYS A 17 -32.56 20.56 21.55
CA CYS A 17 -31.50 19.61 21.35
C CYS A 17 -31.94 18.14 21.36
N PHE A 18 -33.00 17.79 22.11
CA PHE A 18 -33.55 16.41 22.16
C PHE A 18 -34.49 16.09 20.98
N ILE A 19 -35.09 17.11 20.35
CA ILE A 19 -35.90 16.90 19.13
C ILE A 19 -35.06 16.88 17.86
N ALA A 20 -33.85 17.49 17.86
CA ALA A 20 -32.90 17.41 16.73
C ALA A 20 -32.28 16.00 16.52
N PHE A 21 -32.39 15.10 17.51
CA PHE A 21 -31.87 13.74 17.42
C PHE A 21 -32.80 12.70 16.79
N LEU A 22 -33.98 13.08 16.32
CA LEU A 22 -34.99 12.14 15.81
C LEU A 22 -35.53 12.44 14.40
N LEU A 23 -34.99 13.42 13.70
CA LEU A 23 -35.36 13.66 12.32
C LEU A 23 -34.21 13.25 11.40
N PRO A 24 -34.45 12.44 10.35
CA PRO A 24 -33.45 12.24 9.33
C PRO A 24 -33.13 13.61 8.71
N VAL A 25 -31.87 14.04 8.81
CA VAL A 25 -31.43 15.25 8.14
C VAL A 25 -31.45 14.97 6.63
N SER A 26 -32.55 15.32 5.97
CA SER A 26 -32.60 15.37 4.53
C SER A 26 -32.12 16.76 4.10
N ALA A 27 -30.85 16.90 3.79
CA ALA A 27 -30.38 18.07 3.08
C ALA A 27 -30.90 17.99 1.65
N GLN A 28 -31.76 18.95 1.24
CA GLN A 28 -32.20 19.07 -0.14
C GLN A 28 -31.52 20.28 -0.77
N GLU A 29 -30.61 20.04 -1.70
CA GLU A 29 -29.93 21.10 -2.42
C GLU A 29 -30.34 21.06 -3.88
N PHE A 30 -30.64 22.23 -4.47
CA PHE A 30 -30.96 22.37 -5.88
C PHE A 30 -29.72 22.82 -6.64
N ILE A 31 -29.24 21.99 -7.56
CA ILE A 31 -28.01 22.22 -8.30
C ILE A 31 -28.34 22.49 -9.76
N THR A 32 -27.90 23.66 -10.25
CA THR A 32 -28.06 24.04 -11.65
C THR A 32 -26.75 23.93 -12.39
N LEU A 33 -26.77 23.19 -13.51
CA LEU A 33 -25.64 23.05 -14.41
C LEU A 33 -25.72 24.17 -15.48
N ASN A 34 -24.75 25.07 -15.47
CA ASN A 34 -24.62 26.09 -16.50
C ASN A 34 -23.81 25.50 -17.66
N TRP A 35 -24.44 25.50 -18.87
CA TRP A 35 -23.80 25.01 -20.09
C TRP A 35 -23.32 26.22 -20.90
N GLN A 36 -22.01 26.32 -21.18
CA GLN A 36 -21.46 27.31 -22.09
C GLN A 36 -21.34 26.74 -23.50
N GLU A 37 -21.73 27.53 -24.49
CA GLU A 37 -21.44 27.22 -25.90
C GLU A 37 -20.05 27.77 -26.22
N LEU A 38 -19.08 26.89 -26.45
CA LEU A 38 -17.81 27.27 -27.02
C LEU A 38 -18.01 27.51 -28.52
N SER A 39 -17.47 28.60 -29.05
CA SER A 39 -17.54 28.98 -30.46
C SER A 39 -17.17 27.80 -31.35
N SER A 40 -18.12 27.36 -32.19
CA SER A 40 -18.09 26.22 -33.07
C SER A 40 -18.12 24.84 -32.41
N ALA A 41 -19.31 24.41 -31.99
CA ALA A 41 -19.73 23.01 -31.92
C ALA A 41 -19.49 22.19 -30.63
N GLN A 42 -19.10 22.74 -29.49
CA GLN A 42 -19.06 21.99 -28.23
C GLN A 42 -19.74 22.75 -27.09
N THR A 43 -20.77 22.13 -26.52
CA THR A 43 -21.48 22.65 -25.34
C THR A 43 -20.93 21.98 -24.09
N LEU A 44 -20.46 22.75 -23.12
CA LEU A 44 -19.90 22.27 -21.88
C LEU A 44 -20.81 22.57 -20.71
N PRO A 45 -21.03 21.66 -19.73
CA PRO A 45 -21.65 22.03 -18.49
C PRO A 45 -20.64 22.86 -17.67
N VAL A 46 -21.02 24.08 -17.38
CA VAL A 46 -20.32 24.92 -16.40
C VAL A 46 -21.13 24.83 -15.12
N VAL A 47 -20.62 24.11 -14.18
CA VAL A 47 -21.06 24.23 -12.79
C VAL A 47 -20.28 25.38 -12.22
N THR A 48 -20.74 25.99 -11.15
CA THR A 48 -19.97 26.94 -10.32
C THR A 48 -18.63 26.33 -9.85
N ARG A 49 -18.36 25.05 -10.18
CA ARG A 49 -17.06 24.38 -10.18
C ARG A 49 -16.84 23.80 -11.58
N GLU A 50 -16.00 24.45 -12.35
CA GLU A 50 -15.71 24.22 -13.76
C GLU A 50 -15.12 22.81 -14.01
N LEU A 51 -15.70 22.07 -14.94
CA LEU A 51 -15.15 20.82 -15.46
C LEU A 51 -14.71 20.98 -16.91
N PRO A 52 -13.46 20.68 -17.28
CA PRO A 52 -13.05 20.67 -18.67
C PRO A 52 -13.64 19.46 -19.38
N LEU A 53 -14.36 19.67 -20.47
CA LEU A 53 -14.90 18.61 -21.32
C LEU A 53 -14.09 18.52 -22.62
N GLY A 54 -13.41 17.37 -22.79
CA GLY A 54 -12.95 16.91 -24.09
C GLY A 54 -14.08 16.25 -24.89
N LYS A 55 -13.78 15.69 -26.06
CA LYS A 55 -14.74 14.98 -26.93
C LYS A 55 -15.45 13.81 -26.25
N ASP A 56 -14.89 13.29 -25.18
CA ASP A 56 -15.50 12.28 -24.32
C ASP A 56 -16.20 13.01 -23.17
N PHE A 57 -17.49 12.85 -23.04
CA PHE A 57 -18.25 13.37 -21.90
C PHE A 57 -17.67 12.81 -20.61
N ARG A 58 -16.96 13.64 -19.87
CA ARG A 58 -16.42 13.25 -18.57
C ARG A 58 -17.53 13.28 -17.53
N SER A 59 -17.44 12.42 -16.56
CA SER A 59 -18.36 12.39 -15.44
C SER A 59 -18.27 13.69 -14.65
N PHE A 60 -19.45 14.21 -14.31
CA PHE A 60 -19.59 15.27 -13.34
C PHE A 60 -19.32 14.72 -11.96
N THR A 61 -18.52 15.41 -11.14
CA THR A 61 -18.28 15.02 -9.75
C THR A 61 -18.66 16.16 -8.81
N TYR A 62 -19.46 15.85 -7.82
CA TYR A 62 -19.91 16.76 -6.78
C TYR A 62 -19.63 16.17 -5.42
N GLN A 63 -19.07 16.97 -4.49
CA GLN A 63 -18.79 16.55 -3.12
C GLN A 63 -19.63 17.36 -2.15
N VAL A 64 -20.27 16.68 -1.22
CA VAL A 64 -21.02 17.26 -0.09
C VAL A 64 -20.39 16.79 1.19
N GLU A 65 -20.05 17.73 2.08
CA GLU A 65 -19.64 17.37 3.43
C GLU A 65 -20.84 16.82 4.21
N ILE A 66 -20.67 15.67 4.83
CA ILE A 66 -21.68 15.06 5.67
C ILE A 66 -21.36 15.50 7.10
N GLU A 67 -22.12 16.46 7.63
CA GLU A 67 -22.03 16.88 9.02
C GLU A 67 -22.58 15.79 9.94
N PHE A 68 -21.78 14.78 10.23
CA PHE A 68 -22.07 13.81 11.27
C PHE A 68 -20.86 13.65 12.19
N PRO A 69 -21.01 13.87 13.49
CA PRO A 69 -19.94 13.62 14.45
C PRO A 69 -19.54 12.15 14.58
N GLU A 70 -20.25 11.23 13.90
CA GLU A 70 -20.04 9.78 13.96
C GLU A 70 -20.13 9.11 12.58
N TYR A 71 -19.45 9.67 11.56
CA TYR A 71 -19.43 9.10 10.19
C TYR A 71 -19.02 7.62 10.15
N GLN A 72 -18.22 7.14 11.10
CA GLN A 72 -17.83 5.72 11.24
C GLN A 72 -19.01 4.79 11.52
N LYS A 73 -20.12 5.33 12.04
CA LYS A 73 -21.37 4.58 12.29
C LYS A 73 -22.33 4.62 11.11
N LEU A 74 -22.00 5.33 10.02
CA LEU A 74 -22.85 5.35 8.83
C LEU A 74 -22.80 4.01 8.11
N ASN A 75 -23.94 3.51 7.69
CA ASN A 75 -24.00 2.38 6.76
C ASN A 75 -23.68 2.90 5.35
N ARG A 76 -22.45 2.75 4.91
CA ARG A 76 -21.97 3.26 3.64
C ARG A 76 -22.72 2.72 2.44
N SER A 77 -23.22 1.49 2.50
CA SER A 77 -24.03 0.89 1.43
C SER A 77 -25.42 1.51 1.32
N GLU A 78 -25.98 2.04 2.40
CA GLU A 78 -27.29 2.69 2.41
C GLU A 78 -27.20 4.19 2.10
N VAL A 79 -26.10 4.86 2.45
CA VAL A 79 -25.85 6.26 2.04
C VAL A 79 -25.66 6.38 0.53
N ALA A 80 -25.22 5.33 -0.13
CA ALA A 80 -25.11 5.27 -1.59
C ALA A 80 -26.47 5.24 -2.31
N ALA A 81 -27.57 4.98 -1.62
CA ALA A 81 -28.93 5.01 -2.17
C ALA A 81 -29.45 6.46 -2.27
N LEU A 82 -28.91 7.23 -3.21
CA LEU A 82 -29.32 8.60 -3.47
C LEU A 82 -30.51 8.63 -4.42
N GLU A 83 -31.61 9.29 -4.01
CA GLU A 83 -32.65 9.73 -4.93
C GLU A 83 -32.21 11.01 -5.63
N MET A 84 -31.63 10.90 -6.82
CA MET A 84 -31.52 12.05 -7.72
C MET A 84 -32.79 12.21 -8.53
N ARG A 85 -33.49 13.35 -8.36
CA ARG A 85 -34.57 13.72 -9.23
C ARG A 85 -34.01 14.63 -10.34
N LEU A 86 -34.10 14.17 -11.57
CA LEU A 86 -33.71 14.92 -12.76
C LEU A 86 -34.83 15.92 -13.07
N ASP A 87 -34.61 17.19 -12.70
CA ASP A 87 -35.67 18.20 -12.84
C ASP A 87 -35.79 18.80 -14.24
N SER A 88 -34.74 18.74 -15.06
CA SER A 88 -34.83 19.21 -16.45
C SER A 88 -33.82 18.55 -17.38
N LEU A 89 -34.29 18.15 -18.54
CA LEU A 89 -33.49 17.67 -19.67
C LEU A 89 -33.74 18.57 -20.87
N ARG A 90 -32.68 19.09 -21.49
CA ARG A 90 -32.77 19.86 -22.72
C ARG A 90 -32.20 19.11 -23.89
N GLN A 91 -32.91 19.04 -24.98
CA GLN A 91 -32.47 18.39 -26.21
C GLN A 91 -31.23 19.07 -26.78
N LEU A 92 -30.23 18.29 -27.18
CA LEU A 92 -29.05 18.74 -27.91
C LEU A 92 -29.29 18.58 -29.42
N PRO A 93 -28.80 19.51 -30.24
CA PRO A 93 -28.77 19.30 -31.68
C PRO A 93 -27.92 18.09 -32.05
N ASN A 94 -28.45 17.14 -32.83
CA ASN A 94 -27.73 15.92 -33.19
C ASN A 94 -26.47 16.15 -34.05
N GLU A 95 -26.35 17.31 -34.68
CA GLU A 95 -25.31 17.60 -35.67
C GLU A 95 -23.93 17.89 -35.09
N ASN A 96 -23.84 18.17 -33.79
CA ASN A 96 -22.64 18.76 -33.18
C ASN A 96 -21.93 17.91 -32.13
N VAL A 97 -22.34 16.66 -31.94
CA VAL A 97 -21.78 15.85 -30.85
C VAL A 97 -21.44 14.45 -31.34
N ALA A 98 -20.16 14.12 -31.39
CA ALA A 98 -19.71 12.74 -31.61
C ALA A 98 -19.93 11.96 -30.30
N PHE A 99 -21.06 11.25 -30.22
CA PHE A 99 -21.37 10.45 -29.04
C PHE A 99 -20.80 9.04 -29.14
N ARG A 100 -20.44 8.50 -27.98
CA ARG A 100 -20.15 7.09 -27.82
C ARG A 100 -21.47 6.31 -27.91
N GLU A 101 -21.51 5.27 -28.72
CA GLU A 101 -22.62 4.31 -28.72
C GLU A 101 -22.80 3.78 -27.28
N GLY A 102 -24.02 3.83 -26.75
CA GLY A 102 -24.37 3.24 -25.46
C GLY A 102 -24.57 4.18 -24.27
N LEU A 103 -24.79 5.50 -24.49
CA LEU A 103 -25.24 6.35 -23.40
C LEU A 103 -26.57 5.88 -22.81
N PRO A 104 -26.73 5.86 -21.49
CA PRO A 104 -27.95 5.44 -20.83
C PRO A 104 -29.07 6.44 -21.03
N ALA A 105 -30.33 6.01 -20.85
CA ALA A 105 -31.52 6.87 -20.93
C ALA A 105 -31.62 7.85 -19.73
N PHE A 106 -30.90 7.58 -18.64
CA PHE A 106 -30.76 8.46 -17.47
C PHE A 106 -29.31 8.43 -16.97
N PRO A 107 -28.81 9.54 -16.37
CA PRO A 107 -27.46 9.54 -15.77
C PRO A 107 -27.32 8.39 -14.76
N GLN A 108 -26.30 7.58 -14.95
CA GLN A 108 -25.92 6.58 -13.97
C GLN A 108 -25.09 7.25 -12.89
N ILE A 109 -25.58 7.17 -11.65
CA ILE A 109 -24.95 7.82 -10.51
C ILE A 109 -24.04 6.83 -9.83
N ASN A 110 -22.77 7.20 -9.71
CA ASN A 110 -21.83 6.56 -8.82
C ASN A 110 -21.68 7.41 -7.57
N SER A 111 -21.81 6.81 -6.41
CA SER A 111 -21.66 7.50 -5.15
C SER A 111 -20.80 6.68 -4.20
N PHE A 112 -19.93 7.36 -3.47
CA PHE A 112 -19.10 6.76 -2.43
C PHE A 112 -18.79 7.81 -1.36
N ILE A 113 -18.50 7.33 -0.15
CA ILE A 113 -18.10 8.19 0.96
C ILE A 113 -16.58 8.21 1.00
N LYS A 114 -16.01 9.41 0.99
CA LYS A 114 -14.62 9.68 1.32
C LYS A 114 -14.55 10.24 2.72
N VAL A 115 -13.46 10.00 3.39
CA VAL A 115 -13.17 10.56 4.71
C VAL A 115 -11.88 11.35 4.60
N SER A 116 -11.81 12.50 5.22
CA SER A 116 -10.58 13.29 5.35
C SER A 116 -10.66 14.12 6.61
N ALA A 117 -9.59 14.17 7.36
CA ALA A 117 -9.50 14.93 8.60
C ALA A 117 -10.63 14.60 9.60
N HIS A 118 -11.02 13.32 9.69
CA HIS A 118 -12.16 12.83 10.48
C HIS A 118 -13.53 13.41 10.06
N ARG A 119 -13.66 13.90 8.83
CA ARG A 119 -14.91 14.37 8.25
C ARG A 119 -15.34 13.47 7.11
N GLY A 120 -16.64 13.14 7.04
CA GLY A 120 -17.22 12.36 5.95
C GLY A 120 -17.64 13.25 4.78
N PHE A 121 -17.29 12.85 3.57
CA PHE A 121 -17.69 13.50 2.33
C PHE A 121 -18.41 12.51 1.42
N LEU A 122 -19.60 12.84 0.99
CA LEU A 122 -20.31 12.12 -0.05
C LEU A 122 -19.84 12.64 -1.41
N SER A 123 -19.18 11.78 -2.18
CA SER A 123 -18.79 12.06 -3.57
C SER A 123 -19.79 11.41 -4.52
N ILE A 124 -20.31 12.18 -5.46
CA ILE A 124 -21.28 11.75 -6.47
C ILE A 124 -20.70 12.05 -7.84
N SER A 125 -20.72 11.08 -8.73
CA SER A 125 -20.30 11.28 -10.12
C SER A 125 -21.27 10.68 -11.11
N PHE A 126 -21.49 11.33 -12.24
CA PHE A 126 -22.32 10.88 -13.33
C PHE A 126 -22.00 11.61 -14.63
N VAL A 127 -22.36 11.04 -15.78
CA VAL A 127 -22.28 11.71 -17.07
C VAL A 127 -23.57 12.51 -17.28
N PRO A 128 -23.50 13.86 -17.43
CA PRO A 128 -24.68 14.70 -17.48
C PRO A 128 -25.37 14.76 -18.87
N VAL A 129 -25.05 13.80 -19.73
CA VAL A 129 -25.66 13.64 -21.06
C VAL A 129 -26.22 12.24 -21.17
N VAL A 130 -27.42 12.14 -21.72
CA VAL A 130 -28.15 10.89 -21.91
C VAL A 130 -28.66 10.78 -23.36
N PHE A 131 -28.91 9.53 -23.80
CA PHE A 131 -29.61 9.28 -25.04
C PHE A 131 -31.02 8.75 -24.75
N ARG A 132 -32.04 9.55 -25.03
CA ARG A 132 -33.43 9.22 -24.72
C ARG A 132 -34.35 9.69 -25.85
N GLU A 133 -35.35 8.87 -26.14
CA GLU A 133 -36.37 9.18 -27.16
C GLU A 133 -35.77 9.52 -28.54
N GLY A 134 -34.69 8.81 -28.90
CA GLY A 134 -34.00 8.99 -30.18
C GLY A 134 -33.19 10.28 -30.31
N SER A 135 -32.96 11.00 -29.21
CA SER A 135 -32.18 12.22 -29.18
C SER A 135 -31.22 12.28 -27.99
N TYR A 136 -30.17 13.07 -28.17
CA TYR A 136 -29.25 13.37 -27.07
C TYR A 136 -29.85 14.49 -26.23
N GLN A 137 -29.80 14.30 -24.92
CA GLN A 137 -30.32 15.28 -23.96
C GLN A 137 -29.27 15.56 -22.91
N ARG A 138 -29.14 16.84 -22.52
CA ARG A 138 -28.28 17.27 -21.42
C ARG A 138 -29.10 17.56 -20.18
N LEU A 139 -28.55 17.20 -19.03
CA LEU A 139 -29.06 17.56 -17.72
C LEU A 139 -28.76 19.05 -17.46
N ASN A 140 -29.79 19.85 -17.17
CA ASN A 140 -29.60 21.27 -16.85
C ASN A 140 -29.59 21.52 -15.33
N SER A 141 -30.37 20.77 -14.59
CA SER A 141 -30.44 20.87 -13.14
C SER A 141 -30.91 19.57 -12.54
N PHE A 142 -30.57 19.36 -11.29
CA PHE A 142 -31.05 18.23 -10.50
C PHE A 142 -31.24 18.65 -9.05
N LYS A 143 -32.05 17.91 -8.33
CA LYS A 143 -32.26 18.05 -6.92
C LYS A 143 -31.53 16.92 -6.21
N LEU A 144 -30.60 17.29 -5.33
CA LEU A 144 -29.87 16.36 -4.51
C LEU A 144 -30.62 16.15 -3.20
N SER A 145 -30.94 14.89 -2.89
CA SER A 145 -31.49 14.48 -1.59
C SER A 145 -30.59 13.43 -1.02
N VAL A 146 -29.98 13.68 0.13
CA VAL A 146 -29.11 12.73 0.84
C VAL A 146 -29.88 12.17 2.01
N ASN A 147 -30.10 10.86 2.00
CA ASN A 147 -30.66 10.13 3.14
C ASN A 147 -29.53 9.33 3.79
N SER A 148 -29.20 9.66 5.02
CA SER A 148 -28.18 8.95 5.79
C SER A 148 -28.81 7.98 6.79
N PHE A 149 -28.27 6.78 6.89
CA PHE A 149 -28.69 5.76 7.81
C PHE A 149 -27.51 5.33 8.67
N LEU A 150 -27.71 5.27 9.98
CA LEU A 150 -26.72 4.70 10.89
C LEU A 150 -26.64 3.19 10.66
N LYS A 151 -25.45 2.62 10.80
CA LYS A 151 -25.29 1.15 10.87
C LYS A 151 -26.21 0.65 11.98
N LYS A 152 -27.14 -0.25 11.64
CA LYS A 152 -27.87 -0.99 12.67
C LYS A 152 -26.84 -1.83 13.40
N ASP A 153 -26.69 -1.62 14.69
CA ASP A 153 -26.03 -2.58 15.53
C ASP A 153 -26.71 -3.92 15.28
N ARG A 154 -26.00 -4.89 14.76
CA ARG A 154 -26.49 -6.26 14.65
C ARG A 154 -26.59 -6.82 16.05
N ILE A 155 -27.71 -6.51 16.70
CA ILE A 155 -28.11 -7.19 17.92
C ILE A 155 -28.60 -8.57 17.46
N GLY A 156 -27.78 -9.61 17.68
CA GLY A 156 -28.26 -10.98 17.64
C GLY A 156 -27.76 -11.89 16.52
N GLU A 157 -26.51 -11.77 16.07
CA GLU A 157 -25.73 -12.95 15.72
C GLU A 157 -24.63 -13.08 16.76
N GLU A 158 -24.93 -13.69 17.89
CA GLU A 158 -23.95 -14.40 18.69
C GLU A 158 -23.38 -15.52 17.80
N THR A 159 -22.43 -15.18 16.94
CA THR A 159 -21.36 -16.11 16.64
C THR A 159 -20.68 -16.33 17.98
N THR A 160 -20.90 -17.49 18.57
CA THR A 160 -20.05 -18.06 19.61
C THR A 160 -18.67 -18.31 19.03
N THR A 161 -18.00 -17.29 18.55
CA THR A 161 -16.56 -17.20 18.56
C THR A 161 -16.21 -16.93 20.01
N ARG A 162 -15.84 -17.97 20.72
CA ARG A 162 -15.08 -17.84 21.96
C ARG A 162 -13.95 -16.87 21.61
N ASN A 163 -14.08 -15.63 22.06
CA ASN A 163 -13.00 -14.67 22.08
C ASN A 163 -11.84 -15.36 22.82
N LEU A 164 -10.86 -15.84 22.09
CA LEU A 164 -9.52 -16.02 22.60
C LEU A 164 -9.13 -14.64 23.13
N LYS A 165 -9.17 -14.48 24.43
CA LYS A 165 -8.74 -13.25 25.10
C LYS A 165 -7.27 -13.06 24.75
N THR A 166 -7.00 -12.19 23.83
CA THR A 166 -5.68 -11.70 23.46
C THR A 166 -5.26 -10.71 24.54
N THR A 167 -4.50 -11.16 25.49
CA THR A 167 -4.16 -10.40 26.72
C THR A 167 -3.05 -9.36 26.53
N LEU A 168 -2.52 -9.11 25.36
CA LEU A 168 -1.52 -8.05 25.08
C LEU A 168 -1.71 -7.30 23.76
N SER A 169 -2.71 -7.63 22.94
CA SER A 169 -2.95 -6.95 21.66
C SER A 169 -4.06 -5.91 21.70
N GLU A 170 -4.56 -5.55 22.87
CA GLU A 170 -5.69 -4.61 22.98
C GLU A 170 -5.27 -3.13 23.07
N VAL A 171 -3.96 -2.84 23.18
CA VAL A 171 -3.51 -1.45 23.15
C VAL A 171 -3.52 -0.97 21.71
N SER A 172 -4.37 0.01 21.42
CA SER A 172 -4.37 0.62 20.08
C SER A 172 -3.08 1.40 19.86
N LEU A 173 -2.70 1.61 18.60
CA LEU A 173 -1.48 2.34 18.26
C LEU A 173 -1.46 3.73 18.90
N LYS A 174 -2.58 4.44 18.93
CA LYS A 174 -2.71 5.78 19.56
C LYS A 174 -2.55 5.77 21.08
N ASP A 175 -2.89 4.65 21.74
CA ASP A 175 -2.84 4.52 23.21
C ASP A 175 -1.48 4.01 23.69
N CYS A 176 -0.62 3.52 22.79
CA CYS A 176 0.75 3.12 23.09
C CYS A 176 1.63 4.36 23.26
N THR A 177 1.93 4.76 24.50
CA THR A 177 2.67 5.99 24.81
C THR A 177 4.14 5.77 25.12
N THR A 178 4.61 4.53 25.13
CA THR A 178 6.00 4.21 25.48
C THR A 178 6.48 3.02 24.69
N SER A 179 7.54 3.20 23.91
CA SER A 179 8.21 2.10 23.21
C SER A 179 9.04 1.24 24.14
N LEU A 180 9.11 -0.05 23.90
CA LEU A 180 10.05 -0.94 24.55
C LEU A 180 11.49 -0.51 24.34
N LEU A 181 11.81 0.12 23.21
CA LEU A 181 13.12 0.64 22.86
C LEU A 181 13.51 1.91 23.63
N ALA A 182 12.62 2.47 24.47
CA ALA A 182 12.88 3.69 25.23
C ALA A 182 14.05 3.58 26.20
N SER A 183 14.36 2.39 26.67
CA SER A 183 15.46 2.19 27.62
C SER A 183 16.11 0.81 27.47
N GLY A 184 17.23 0.63 28.11
CA GLY A 184 17.96 -0.63 28.15
C GLY A 184 18.90 -0.82 26.98
N ARG A 185 19.44 -2.02 26.90
CA ARG A 185 20.33 -2.43 25.82
C ARG A 185 19.57 -3.25 24.80
N TRP A 186 19.73 -2.90 23.54
CA TRP A 186 19.10 -3.58 22.43
C TRP A 186 20.09 -3.93 21.33
N THR A 187 19.98 -5.12 20.77
CA THR A 187 20.73 -5.57 19.59
C THR A 187 19.76 -6.01 18.53
N LYS A 188 19.88 -5.47 17.31
CA LYS A 188 19.08 -5.81 16.15
C LYS A 188 19.69 -7.01 15.44
N ILE A 189 18.88 -7.97 15.05
CA ILE A 189 19.25 -9.15 14.25
C ILE A 189 18.35 -9.24 13.03
N SER A 190 18.81 -9.93 11.96
CA SER A 190 18.00 -10.17 10.78
C SER A 190 17.86 -11.66 10.46
N VAL A 191 16.76 -11.98 9.76
CA VAL A 191 16.40 -13.28 9.23
C VAL A 191 15.92 -13.14 7.78
N ARG A 192 16.35 -14.04 6.88
CA ARG A 192 15.95 -14.00 5.46
C ARG A 192 14.72 -14.83 5.17
N ASN A 193 14.63 -16.00 5.79
CA ASN A 193 13.57 -16.96 5.54
C ASN A 193 12.64 -17.06 6.76
N THR A 194 11.45 -17.60 6.56
CA THR A 194 10.56 -17.96 7.67
C THR A 194 10.93 -19.36 8.18
N GLY A 195 11.19 -19.48 9.50
CA GLY A 195 11.62 -20.75 10.09
C GLY A 195 12.04 -20.66 11.55
N VAL A 196 12.73 -21.66 12.05
CA VAL A 196 13.25 -21.70 13.42
C VAL A 196 14.74 -21.41 13.41
N PHE A 197 15.12 -20.40 14.16
CA PHE A 197 16.49 -19.91 14.25
C PHE A 197 17.11 -20.24 15.59
N LYS A 198 18.39 -20.59 15.55
CA LYS A 198 19.21 -20.80 16.76
C LYS A 198 20.17 -19.65 16.96
N ILE A 199 20.21 -19.12 18.19
CA ILE A 199 21.25 -18.19 18.63
C ILE A 199 21.99 -18.86 19.77
N THR A 200 23.28 -19.12 19.58
CA THR A 200 24.10 -19.79 20.58
C THR A 200 24.51 -18.82 21.70
N ASN A 201 24.77 -19.37 22.90
CA ASN A 201 25.30 -18.57 24.01
C ASN A 201 26.62 -17.88 23.65
N ALA A 202 27.41 -18.46 22.76
CA ALA A 202 28.65 -17.84 22.28
C ALA A 202 28.38 -16.62 21.38
N GLU A 203 27.40 -16.69 20.52
CA GLU A 203 26.97 -15.55 19.67
C GLU A 203 26.36 -14.44 20.53
N LEU A 204 25.47 -14.79 21.46
CA LEU A 204 24.89 -13.82 22.41
C LEU A 204 25.98 -13.08 23.21
N LYS A 205 27.04 -13.81 23.66
CA LYS A 205 28.20 -13.17 24.32
C LYS A 205 28.97 -12.26 23.38
N LYS A 206 29.15 -12.62 22.09
CA LYS A 206 29.79 -11.75 21.09
C LYS A 206 28.95 -10.50 20.81
N MET A 207 27.62 -10.60 20.84
CA MET A 207 26.71 -9.47 20.78
C MET A 207 26.74 -8.63 22.08
N GLY A 208 27.48 -9.11 23.11
CA GLY A 208 27.81 -8.44 24.37
C GLY A 208 26.82 -8.74 25.49
N PHE A 209 25.96 -9.71 25.39
CA PHE A 209 25.12 -10.16 26.50
C PHE A 209 25.94 -11.01 27.46
N SER A 210 26.18 -10.50 28.67
CA SER A 210 26.94 -11.22 29.69
C SER A 210 26.15 -12.40 30.27
N ARG A 211 24.82 -12.33 30.22
CA ARG A 211 23.88 -13.33 30.72
C ARG A 211 23.00 -13.85 29.58
N PRO A 212 23.52 -14.73 28.70
CA PRO A 212 22.77 -15.26 27.55
C PRO A 212 21.45 -15.93 27.94
N GLU A 213 21.40 -16.55 29.13
CA GLU A 213 20.19 -17.18 29.66
C GLU A 213 19.04 -16.21 29.97
N LYS A 214 19.33 -14.92 30.06
CA LYS A 214 18.32 -13.86 30.28
C LYS A 214 17.86 -13.19 28.99
N VAL A 215 18.51 -13.49 27.88
CA VAL A 215 18.16 -12.83 26.61
C VAL A 215 16.76 -13.20 26.17
N ARG A 216 16.03 -12.20 25.70
CA ARG A 216 14.67 -12.25 25.14
C ARG A 216 14.67 -11.69 23.73
N VAL A 217 13.71 -12.10 22.90
CA VAL A 217 13.55 -11.70 21.50
C VAL A 217 12.23 -10.97 21.35
N PHE A 218 12.25 -9.85 20.64
CA PHE A 218 11.06 -9.01 20.38
C PHE A 218 10.94 -8.69 18.91
N GLY A 219 9.70 -8.59 18.40
CA GLY A 219 9.39 -8.24 17.03
C GLY A 219 8.47 -9.22 16.34
N TYR A 220 8.11 -8.93 15.09
CA TYR A 220 7.20 -9.75 14.28
C TYR A 220 7.75 -10.06 12.88
N GLY A 221 8.99 -9.68 12.59
CA GLY A 221 9.72 -10.06 11.37
C GLY A 221 9.42 -9.18 10.16
N GLY A 222 9.52 -9.78 8.97
CA GLY A 222 9.65 -9.06 7.71
C GLY A 222 8.49 -9.21 6.72
N TYR A 223 7.35 -9.82 7.09
CA TYR A 223 6.20 -9.84 6.19
C TYR A 223 5.76 -8.42 5.86
N LEU A 224 5.29 -8.20 4.63
CA LEU A 224 4.75 -6.91 4.23
C LEU A 224 3.61 -6.50 5.15
N LEU A 225 3.65 -5.27 5.65
CA LEU A 225 2.56 -4.75 6.48
C LEU A 225 1.32 -4.49 5.62
N SER A 226 0.15 -4.83 6.15
CA SER A 226 -1.11 -4.51 5.51
C SER A 226 -1.24 -3.00 5.30
N GLN A 227 -1.82 -2.62 4.18
CA GLN A 227 -2.17 -1.22 3.90
C GLN A 227 -3.40 -0.76 4.72
N ARG A 228 -4.11 -1.69 5.36
CA ARG A 228 -5.24 -1.41 6.26
C ARG A 228 -4.77 -1.36 7.70
N PHE A 229 -5.15 -0.32 8.42
CA PHE A 229 -4.69 -0.11 9.80
C PHE A 229 -5.21 -1.14 10.81
N ASN A 230 -6.37 -1.71 10.59
CA ASN A 230 -6.98 -2.72 11.47
C ASN A 230 -6.36 -4.13 11.35
N GLU A 231 -5.42 -4.33 10.43
CA GLU A 231 -4.78 -5.62 10.17
C GLU A 231 -3.32 -5.68 10.64
N HIS A 232 -2.89 -4.74 11.48
CA HIS A 232 -1.51 -4.71 11.98
C HIS A 232 -1.30 -5.66 13.17
N PRO A 233 -0.11 -6.28 13.29
CA PRO A 233 0.13 -7.33 14.27
C PRO A 233 0.19 -6.82 15.71
N ALA A 234 0.72 -5.61 15.96
CA ALA A 234 0.85 -5.02 17.29
C ALA A 234 1.14 -3.51 17.23
N ALA A 235 0.87 -2.80 18.32
CA ALA A 235 1.21 -1.38 18.46
C ALA A 235 2.71 -1.16 18.65
N ASP A 236 3.39 -2.01 19.41
CA ASP A 236 4.83 -2.02 19.63
C ASP A 236 5.38 -3.45 19.38
N LEU A 237 6.61 -3.71 19.74
CA LEU A 237 7.32 -4.97 19.51
C LEU A 237 6.81 -6.10 20.43
N PRO A 238 6.10 -7.12 19.95
CA PRO A 238 5.70 -8.24 20.79
C PRO A 238 6.91 -9.10 21.15
N GLU A 239 6.87 -9.75 22.30
CA GLU A 239 7.86 -10.74 22.67
C GLU A 239 7.62 -12.04 21.87
N VAL A 240 8.71 -12.64 21.41
CA VAL A 240 8.70 -13.94 20.72
C VAL A 240 9.07 -15.04 21.72
N PRO A 241 8.24 -16.07 21.88
CA PRO A 241 8.56 -17.21 22.75
C PRO A 241 9.86 -17.90 22.37
N LEU A 242 10.60 -18.33 23.38
CA LEU A 242 11.89 -19.02 23.21
C LEU A 242 11.84 -20.45 23.75
N LEU A 243 12.48 -21.38 23.02
CA LEU A 243 12.93 -22.64 23.61
C LEU A 243 14.38 -22.47 24.06
N ARG A 244 14.60 -22.53 25.36
CA ARG A 244 15.93 -22.43 25.95
C ARG A 244 16.63 -23.78 25.94
N LEU A 245 17.82 -23.81 25.36
CA LEU A 245 18.73 -24.96 25.30
C LEU A 245 19.92 -24.69 26.23
N SER A 246 20.68 -25.75 26.51
CA SER A 246 21.92 -25.61 27.31
C SER A 246 22.98 -24.74 26.64
N ASP A 247 22.98 -24.67 25.31
CA ASP A 247 23.95 -23.96 24.48
C ASP A 247 23.40 -22.73 23.73
N GLY A 248 22.11 -22.38 23.93
CA GLY A 248 21.49 -21.22 23.24
C GLY A 248 19.98 -21.18 23.36
N VAL A 249 19.38 -20.47 22.44
CA VAL A 249 17.92 -20.30 22.34
C VAL A 249 17.44 -20.57 20.93
N LEU A 250 16.22 -21.12 20.79
CA LEU A 250 15.50 -21.23 19.55
C LEU A 250 14.29 -20.30 19.57
N PHE A 251 13.99 -19.68 18.43
CA PHE A 251 12.77 -18.89 18.23
C PHE A 251 12.25 -19.06 16.78
N TYR A 252 10.97 -18.79 16.60
CA TYR A 252 10.37 -18.74 15.28
C TYR A 252 10.49 -17.34 14.70
N GLY A 253 11.12 -17.22 13.53
CA GLY A 253 11.31 -15.96 12.83
C GLY A 253 10.60 -15.95 11.48
N ARG A 254 10.07 -14.78 11.09
CA ARG A 254 9.42 -14.53 9.81
C ARG A 254 10.33 -13.73 8.89
N GLY A 255 10.61 -14.30 7.69
CA GLY A 255 11.29 -13.60 6.61
C GLY A 255 10.38 -12.60 5.90
N THR A 256 10.58 -12.41 4.59
CA THR A 256 9.91 -11.37 3.80
C THR A 256 8.87 -11.90 2.81
N VAL A 257 8.61 -13.20 2.80
CA VAL A 257 7.60 -13.82 1.94
C VAL A 257 6.55 -14.52 2.79
N SER A 258 5.31 -14.05 2.67
CA SER A 258 4.14 -14.66 3.26
C SER A 258 3.31 -15.42 2.23
N TRP A 259 2.41 -16.26 2.70
CA TRP A 259 1.54 -17.07 1.87
C TRP A 259 0.14 -17.06 2.44
N THR A 260 -0.82 -16.61 1.66
CA THR A 260 -2.24 -16.51 2.03
C THR A 260 -3.08 -17.44 1.16
N PRO A 261 -4.21 -17.96 1.64
CA PRO A 261 -5.14 -18.69 0.80
C PRO A 261 -5.66 -17.82 -0.34
N ASP A 262 -5.89 -18.41 -1.52
CA ASP A 262 -6.67 -17.77 -2.56
C ASP A 262 -8.13 -17.57 -2.10
N SER A 263 -8.91 -16.76 -2.83
CA SER A 263 -10.30 -16.43 -2.48
C SER A 263 -11.24 -17.64 -2.35
N GLN A 264 -10.83 -18.80 -2.87
CA GLN A 264 -11.60 -20.05 -2.81
C GLN A 264 -11.02 -21.06 -1.82
N ASN A 265 -9.95 -20.74 -1.11
CA ASN A 265 -9.23 -21.65 -0.21
C ASN A 265 -8.76 -22.94 -0.89
N THR A 266 -8.26 -22.84 -2.12
CA THR A 266 -7.82 -24.01 -2.91
C THR A 266 -6.31 -24.17 -2.98
N TYR A 267 -5.58 -23.06 -2.96
CA TYR A 267 -4.11 -23.03 -2.95
C TYR A 267 -3.60 -21.78 -2.22
N PHE A 268 -2.28 -21.69 -2.02
CA PHE A 268 -1.65 -20.54 -1.42
C PHE A 268 -1.09 -19.60 -2.49
N VAL A 269 -1.37 -18.31 -2.32
CA VAL A 269 -0.80 -17.21 -3.09
C VAL A 269 0.33 -16.58 -2.27
N ARG A 270 1.45 -16.32 -2.92
CA ARG A 270 2.57 -15.65 -2.28
C ARG A 270 2.35 -14.13 -2.21
N GLU A 271 2.84 -13.53 -1.16
CA GLU A 271 3.04 -12.10 -1.06
C GLU A 271 4.47 -11.83 -0.62
N ARG A 272 5.15 -10.94 -1.30
CA ARG A 272 6.54 -10.58 -1.00
C ARG A 272 6.63 -9.15 -0.53
N ASN A 273 7.42 -8.92 0.51
CA ASN A 273 7.81 -7.57 0.89
C ASN A 273 8.75 -7.01 -0.18
N PHE A 274 8.29 -6.02 -0.94
CA PHE A 274 9.06 -5.39 -2.01
C PHE A 274 9.97 -4.25 -1.52
N TYR A 275 9.97 -3.98 -0.22
CA TYR A 275 10.85 -3.00 0.40
C TYR A 275 12.10 -3.62 1.01
N SER A 276 12.06 -4.90 1.41
CA SER A 276 13.16 -5.56 2.13
C SER A 276 13.32 -7.02 1.72
N ASP A 277 14.56 -7.52 1.77
CA ASP A 277 14.89 -8.95 1.65
C ASP A 277 15.10 -9.63 3.00
N GLU A 278 15.01 -8.89 4.11
CA GLU A 278 15.24 -9.37 5.47
C GLU A 278 14.15 -8.91 6.43
N GLY A 279 13.74 -9.80 7.33
CA GLY A 279 12.94 -9.48 8.49
C GLY A 279 13.82 -9.26 9.72
N TYR A 280 13.39 -8.41 10.66
CA TYR A 280 14.22 -8.02 11.80
C TYR A 280 13.55 -8.31 13.13
N TYR A 281 14.41 -8.52 14.14
CA TYR A 281 14.07 -8.74 15.54
C TYR A 281 15.05 -8.01 16.45
N PHE A 282 14.68 -7.85 17.72
CA PHE A 282 15.46 -7.15 18.72
C PHE A 282 15.73 -8.04 19.92
N LEU A 283 16.98 -8.07 20.37
CA LEU A 283 17.42 -8.82 21.54
C LEU A 283 17.67 -7.87 22.70
N THR A 284 17.26 -8.29 23.90
CA THR A 284 17.57 -7.59 25.16
C THR A 284 17.67 -8.57 26.30
N ASP A 285 18.44 -8.21 27.36
CA ASP A 285 18.50 -8.92 28.64
C ASP A 285 17.86 -8.11 29.79
N ARG A 286 16.93 -7.20 29.45
CA ARG A 286 16.16 -6.42 30.40
C ARG A 286 15.24 -7.30 31.24
N GLU A 287 15.34 -7.15 32.58
CA GLU A 287 14.52 -7.88 33.54
C GLU A 287 13.31 -7.07 34.03
N ASP A 288 13.26 -5.77 33.72
CA ASP A 288 12.13 -4.88 34.08
C ASP A 288 10.93 -4.96 33.12
N ILE A 289 11.09 -5.60 31.96
CA ILE A 289 9.95 -5.92 31.09
C ILE A 289 9.25 -7.14 31.69
N PRO A 290 7.94 -7.08 31.94
CA PRO A 290 7.18 -8.24 32.42
C PRO A 290 7.41 -9.47 31.56
N GLU A 291 7.61 -10.63 32.17
CA GLU A 291 7.71 -11.89 31.41
C GLU A 291 6.35 -12.20 30.79
N MET A 292 6.36 -12.49 29.48
CA MET A 292 5.19 -12.98 28.81
C MET A 292 5.10 -14.50 29.05
N GLU A 293 4.02 -14.95 29.67
CA GLU A 293 3.72 -16.37 29.73
C GLU A 293 3.33 -16.85 28.32
N THR A 294 4.05 -17.85 27.81
CA THR A 294 3.67 -18.49 26.55
C THR A 294 2.30 -19.13 26.72
N GLU A 295 1.33 -18.68 25.93
CA GLU A 295 -0.03 -19.23 25.98
C GLU A 295 -0.01 -20.72 25.63
N ILE A 296 -0.83 -21.49 26.36
CA ILE A 296 -1.00 -22.91 26.08
C ILE A 296 -2.36 -23.12 25.42
N PHE A 297 -2.31 -23.50 24.16
CA PHE A 297 -3.49 -23.88 23.40
C PHE A 297 -3.78 -25.36 23.59
N SER A 298 -4.78 -25.68 24.38
CA SER A 298 -5.17 -27.07 24.62
C SER A 298 -5.79 -27.70 23.38
N SER A 299 -5.36 -28.90 23.03
CA SER A 299 -6.04 -29.72 22.04
C SER A 299 -7.46 -30.03 22.48
N LEU A 300 -8.40 -30.11 21.54
CA LEU A 300 -9.71 -30.65 21.82
C LEU A 300 -9.57 -32.10 22.30
N LYS A 301 -10.44 -32.50 23.26
CA LYS A 301 -10.34 -33.82 23.89
C LYS A 301 -10.67 -34.99 22.97
N GLU A 302 -11.59 -34.75 22.03
CA GLU A 302 -12.01 -35.76 21.05
C GLU A 302 -11.20 -35.66 19.77
N THR A 303 -10.84 -36.77 19.18
CA THR A 303 -10.22 -36.81 17.85
C THR A 303 -11.28 -36.64 16.79
N SER A 304 -11.12 -35.63 15.94
CA SER A 304 -11.96 -35.42 14.78
C SER A 304 -11.87 -36.60 13.78
N ALA A 305 -12.97 -36.84 13.07
CA ALA A 305 -12.99 -37.73 11.90
C ALA A 305 -12.09 -37.22 10.76
N ASN A 306 -11.86 -35.92 10.68
CA ASN A 306 -10.93 -35.29 9.74
C ASN A 306 -9.50 -35.39 10.29
N ARG A 307 -8.83 -36.49 9.99
CA ARG A 307 -7.45 -36.77 10.42
C ARG A 307 -6.48 -36.48 9.29
N LEU A 308 -5.56 -35.54 9.51
CA LEU A 308 -4.58 -35.14 8.50
C LEU A 308 -3.18 -35.67 8.83
N THR A 309 -2.65 -36.48 7.91
CA THR A 309 -1.25 -36.96 7.88
C THR A 309 -0.46 -36.23 6.78
N THR A 310 -1.08 -35.27 6.10
CA THR A 310 -0.50 -34.47 5.05
C THR A 310 -0.97 -33.02 5.22
N PHE A 311 -0.26 -32.08 4.61
CA PHE A 311 -0.58 -30.67 4.67
C PHE A 311 -0.26 -29.95 3.36
N ASN A 312 -0.80 -28.75 3.18
CA ASN A 312 -0.51 -27.89 2.02
C ASN A 312 0.84 -27.20 2.19
N SER A 313 1.77 -27.51 1.32
CA SER A 313 3.10 -26.92 1.25
C SER A 313 3.30 -26.21 -0.09
N PHE A 314 4.37 -25.43 -0.19
CA PHE A 314 4.69 -24.69 -1.40
C PHE A 314 6.20 -24.62 -1.63
N ALA A 315 6.58 -24.37 -2.87
CA ALA A 315 7.93 -23.98 -3.25
C ALA A 315 7.86 -22.87 -4.29
N ILE A 316 8.87 -22.03 -4.31
CA ILE A 316 8.94 -20.89 -5.22
C ILE A 316 10.32 -20.82 -5.89
N TYR A 317 10.32 -20.45 -7.16
CA TYR A 317 11.47 -19.88 -7.84
C TYR A 317 11.13 -18.46 -8.23
N GLU A 318 11.91 -17.51 -7.76
CA GLU A 318 11.77 -16.09 -8.04
C GLU A 318 13.16 -15.44 -8.00
N LYS A 319 13.46 -14.62 -8.99
CA LYS A 319 14.72 -13.89 -9.07
C LYS A 319 14.46 -12.48 -9.59
N ASP A 320 14.44 -11.54 -8.66
CA ASP A 320 14.25 -10.13 -8.97
C ASP A 320 15.56 -9.48 -9.40
N ALA A 321 15.66 -9.06 -10.66
CA ALA A 321 16.87 -8.47 -11.22
C ALA A 321 16.64 -7.51 -12.38
N TYR A 322 15.47 -7.50 -13.00
CA TYR A 322 15.17 -6.73 -14.20
C TYR A 322 13.82 -6.03 -14.09
N SER A 323 13.75 -4.76 -14.48
CA SER A 323 12.52 -4.01 -14.67
C SER A 323 12.30 -3.71 -16.14
N TRP A 324 11.09 -3.87 -16.65
CA TRP A 324 10.73 -3.58 -18.03
C TRP A 324 10.66 -2.08 -18.32
N ALA A 325 10.04 -1.32 -17.43
CA ALA A 325 9.76 0.10 -17.62
C ALA A 325 10.64 1.02 -16.76
N GLY A 326 11.50 0.47 -15.88
CA GLY A 326 12.23 1.25 -14.90
C GLY A 326 11.33 1.90 -13.86
N THR A 327 10.18 1.29 -13.59
CA THR A 327 9.15 1.77 -12.67
C THR A 327 8.31 0.60 -12.16
N GLY A 328 7.40 0.86 -11.21
CA GLY A 328 6.54 -0.14 -10.59
C GLY A 328 7.30 -1.06 -9.64
N ARG A 329 6.59 -1.97 -8.97
CA ARG A 329 7.15 -2.83 -7.93
C ARG A 329 7.45 -4.27 -8.37
N GLN A 330 7.03 -4.66 -9.59
CA GLN A 330 7.31 -5.97 -10.14
C GLN A 330 8.68 -6.01 -10.80
N LEU A 331 9.51 -6.96 -10.40
CA LEU A 331 10.80 -7.23 -11.01
C LEU A 331 10.79 -8.64 -11.62
N TYR A 332 11.63 -8.85 -12.60
CA TYR A 332 11.71 -10.08 -13.39
C TYR A 332 13.11 -10.69 -13.34
N GLU A 333 13.22 -11.94 -13.72
CA GLU A 333 14.50 -12.61 -13.87
C GLU A 333 15.40 -11.89 -14.91
N ASP A 334 16.70 -11.85 -14.67
CA ASP A 334 17.68 -11.31 -15.63
C ASP A 334 17.84 -12.17 -16.89
N TYR A 335 17.44 -13.46 -16.85
CA TYR A 335 17.45 -14.32 -18.01
C TYR A 335 16.39 -13.89 -19.02
N ASP A 336 16.86 -13.58 -20.25
CA ASP A 336 16.00 -13.29 -21.38
C ASP A 336 15.91 -14.54 -22.27
N TYR A 337 14.70 -14.96 -22.60
CA TYR A 337 14.46 -16.08 -23.50
C TYR A 337 14.97 -15.84 -24.93
N VAL A 338 15.54 -14.67 -25.23
CA VAL A 338 16.34 -14.43 -26.44
C VAL A 338 17.58 -15.32 -26.49
N ALA A 339 18.20 -15.60 -25.34
CA ALA A 339 19.38 -16.45 -25.23
C ALA A 339 19.09 -17.94 -25.54
N GLY A 340 17.83 -18.36 -25.33
CA GLY A 340 17.35 -19.72 -25.61
C GLY A 340 15.85 -19.81 -25.42
N ASN A 341 15.15 -20.45 -26.34
CA ASN A 341 13.70 -20.50 -26.29
C ASN A 341 13.13 -21.31 -25.10
N THR A 342 13.92 -22.16 -24.52
CA THR A 342 13.50 -23.11 -23.47
C THR A 342 14.46 -23.06 -22.30
N LYS A 343 13.90 -22.99 -21.08
CA LYS A 343 14.65 -23.09 -19.84
C LYS A 343 13.92 -23.98 -18.83
N SER A 344 14.67 -24.79 -18.10
CA SER A 344 14.16 -25.66 -17.06
C SER A 344 14.60 -25.17 -15.67
N TYR A 345 13.68 -25.24 -14.74
CA TYR A 345 13.85 -24.85 -13.34
C TYR A 345 13.56 -26.06 -12.46
N THR A 346 14.49 -26.41 -11.60
CA THR A 346 14.32 -27.50 -10.65
C THR A 346 13.94 -26.97 -9.27
N LEU A 347 12.78 -27.36 -8.77
CA LEU A 347 12.32 -27.06 -7.42
C LEU A 347 12.38 -28.35 -6.59
N ASN A 348 12.93 -28.23 -5.37
CA ASN A 348 12.92 -29.33 -4.40
C ASN A 348 11.64 -29.28 -3.57
N LEU A 349 10.87 -30.36 -3.55
CA LEU A 349 9.58 -30.49 -2.87
C LEU A 349 9.67 -31.60 -1.80
N PRO A 350 10.31 -31.35 -0.67
CA PRO A 350 10.58 -32.38 0.34
C PRO A 350 9.28 -32.98 0.86
N GLY A 351 9.25 -34.30 0.95
CA GLY A 351 8.11 -35.06 1.47
C GLY A 351 6.85 -34.96 0.61
N ILE A 352 6.99 -34.70 -0.68
CA ILE A 352 5.86 -34.64 -1.61
C ILE A 352 5.08 -35.96 -1.61
N VAL A 353 3.76 -35.86 -1.59
CA VAL A 353 2.87 -37.03 -1.67
C VAL A 353 2.62 -37.36 -3.13
N PRO A 354 3.02 -38.56 -3.61
CA PRO A 354 2.77 -38.96 -4.99
C PRO A 354 1.27 -38.99 -5.31
N GLU A 355 0.93 -38.60 -6.53
CA GLU A 355 -0.44 -38.58 -7.08
C GLU A 355 -1.39 -37.57 -6.39
N ALA A 356 -0.94 -36.89 -5.33
CA ALA A 356 -1.73 -35.85 -4.71
C ALA A 356 -1.81 -34.59 -5.60
N ALA A 357 -2.97 -33.95 -5.57
CA ALA A 357 -3.19 -32.72 -6.33
C ALA A 357 -2.30 -31.57 -5.82
N GLY A 358 -1.75 -30.83 -6.76
CA GLY A 358 -1.01 -29.61 -6.55
C GLY A 358 -1.48 -28.50 -7.51
N TRP A 359 -0.97 -27.29 -7.30
CA TRP A 359 -1.27 -26.12 -8.12
C TRP A 359 0.02 -25.43 -8.57
N LEU A 360 0.11 -25.18 -9.87
CA LEU A 360 1.21 -24.44 -10.48
C LEU A 360 0.72 -23.04 -10.81
N THR A 361 1.50 -22.04 -10.46
CA THR A 361 1.36 -20.66 -10.95
C THR A 361 2.69 -20.23 -11.55
N THR A 362 2.65 -19.71 -12.78
CA THR A 362 3.82 -19.11 -13.44
C THR A 362 3.42 -17.79 -14.06
N VAL A 363 4.22 -16.75 -13.83
CA VAL A 363 3.99 -15.40 -14.31
C VAL A 363 5.10 -14.97 -15.25
N PHE A 364 4.74 -14.49 -16.43
CA PHE A 364 5.67 -14.07 -17.51
C PHE A 364 5.36 -12.69 -18.01
N ALA A 365 6.35 -12.04 -18.60
CA ALA A 365 6.14 -10.91 -19.46
C ALA A 365 6.98 -11.01 -20.74
N ALA A 366 6.47 -10.44 -21.82
CA ALA A 366 7.17 -10.38 -23.10
C ALA A 366 6.97 -9.03 -23.77
N ARG A 367 8.02 -8.58 -24.48
CA ARG A 367 7.98 -7.45 -25.38
C ARG A 367 8.02 -7.94 -26.83
N SER A 368 6.92 -7.79 -27.53
CA SER A 368 6.79 -8.10 -28.96
C SER A 368 5.95 -7.02 -29.63
N ILE A 369 6.44 -6.47 -30.73
CA ILE A 369 5.77 -5.41 -31.48
C ILE A 369 5.04 -6.06 -32.66
N ASP A 370 3.76 -5.71 -32.83
CA ASP A 370 2.89 -6.09 -33.95
C ASP A 370 2.69 -7.62 -34.16
N ALA A 371 3.27 -8.47 -33.32
CA ALA A 371 3.09 -9.91 -33.40
C ALA A 371 2.96 -10.53 -32.01
N SER A 372 1.97 -11.41 -31.82
CA SER A 372 1.77 -12.14 -30.59
C SER A 372 2.88 -13.18 -30.34
N THR A 373 3.07 -13.52 -29.07
CA THR A 373 3.98 -14.57 -28.62
C THR A 373 3.24 -15.59 -27.78
N SER A 374 3.85 -16.71 -27.45
CA SER A 374 3.24 -17.66 -26.53
C SER A 374 4.25 -18.31 -25.61
N TYR A 375 3.81 -18.58 -24.38
CA TYR A 375 4.53 -19.42 -23.44
C TYR A 375 3.83 -20.75 -23.25
N SER A 376 4.61 -21.82 -23.24
CA SER A 376 4.16 -23.14 -22.82
C SER A 376 4.93 -23.60 -21.59
N VAL A 377 4.24 -24.29 -20.69
CA VAL A 377 4.79 -24.78 -19.44
C VAL A 377 4.51 -26.26 -19.33
N SER A 378 5.53 -27.03 -18.91
CA SER A 378 5.40 -28.42 -18.53
C SER A 378 6.00 -28.66 -17.15
N VAL A 379 5.46 -29.67 -16.43
CA VAL A 379 5.97 -30.16 -15.15
C VAL A 379 6.43 -31.60 -15.35
N ASN A 380 7.71 -31.89 -15.10
CA ASN A 380 8.33 -33.19 -15.33
C ASN A 380 8.10 -33.77 -16.76
N GLY A 381 8.09 -32.87 -17.76
CA GLY A 381 7.81 -33.22 -19.16
C GLY A 381 6.33 -33.31 -19.53
N GLU A 382 5.41 -33.22 -18.59
CA GLU A 382 3.97 -33.25 -18.83
C GLU A 382 3.45 -31.84 -19.10
N PRO A 383 2.84 -31.52 -20.25
CA PRO A 383 2.28 -30.20 -20.55
C PRO A 383 1.23 -29.75 -19.54
N LYS A 384 1.32 -28.51 -19.05
CA LYS A 384 0.38 -27.95 -18.08
C LYS A 384 -0.38 -26.73 -18.59
N GLY A 385 0.13 -26.07 -19.60
CA GLY A 385 -0.56 -24.93 -20.20
C GLY A 385 0.22 -24.29 -21.31
N ASN A 386 -0.53 -23.53 -22.12
CA ASN A 386 0.01 -22.63 -23.15
C ASN A 386 -0.81 -21.35 -23.10
N ILE A 387 -0.16 -20.19 -23.14
CA ILE A 387 -0.82 -18.90 -23.13
C ILE A 387 -0.22 -18.00 -24.20
N THR A 388 -1.08 -17.30 -24.92
CA THR A 388 -0.68 -16.29 -25.90
C THR A 388 -0.67 -14.92 -25.24
N LEU A 389 0.45 -14.19 -25.41
CA LEU A 389 0.59 -12.80 -25.03
C LEU A 389 0.31 -11.92 -26.25
N ALA A 390 -0.52 -10.93 -26.04
CA ALA A 390 -0.79 -9.92 -27.07
C ALA A 390 0.46 -9.16 -27.43
N SER A 391 0.56 -8.79 -28.71
CA SER A 391 1.59 -7.84 -29.16
C SER A 391 1.32 -6.44 -28.62
N ILE A 392 2.38 -5.66 -28.56
CA ILE A 392 2.30 -4.22 -28.35
C ILE A 392 2.11 -3.58 -29.72
N ASP A 393 1.12 -2.68 -29.83
CA ASP A 393 0.94 -1.85 -31.02
C ASP A 393 2.16 -0.95 -31.21
N SER A 394 2.61 -0.80 -32.47
CA SER A 394 3.74 0.05 -32.81
C SER A 394 3.58 1.51 -32.34
N ASP A 395 2.34 2.01 -32.31
CA ASP A 395 2.04 3.35 -31.83
C ASP A 395 2.16 3.49 -30.30
N ASN A 396 1.97 2.40 -29.55
CA ASN A 396 2.05 2.35 -28.09
C ASN A 396 3.39 1.84 -27.55
N GLN A 397 4.34 1.46 -28.44
CA GLN A 397 5.60 0.81 -28.02
C GLN A 397 6.49 1.66 -27.10
N TYR A 398 6.28 2.97 -27.08
CA TYR A 398 7.03 3.90 -26.24
C TYR A 398 6.52 3.96 -24.80
N TYR A 399 5.28 3.57 -24.57
CA TYR A 399 4.64 3.60 -23.25
C TYR A 399 4.47 2.20 -22.69
N THR A 400 3.96 1.26 -23.47
CA THR A 400 3.82 -0.15 -23.09
C THR A 400 5.14 -0.87 -23.32
N ARG A 401 5.80 -1.30 -22.26
CA ARG A 401 7.12 -1.94 -22.30
C ARG A 401 7.06 -3.43 -22.47
N ALA A 402 6.02 -4.07 -21.92
CA ALA A 402 5.77 -5.49 -22.09
C ALA A 402 4.29 -5.79 -21.82
N THR A 403 3.85 -6.97 -22.23
CA THR A 403 2.57 -7.57 -21.83
C THR A 403 2.85 -8.76 -20.93
N SER A 404 1.99 -9.00 -19.92
CA SER A 404 2.14 -10.12 -18.99
C SER A 404 1.04 -11.15 -19.15
N ALA A 405 1.33 -12.36 -18.72
CA ALA A 405 0.36 -13.44 -18.62
C ALA A 405 0.71 -14.40 -17.49
N THR A 406 -0.32 -15.03 -16.94
CA THR A 406 -0.19 -16.03 -15.88
C THR A 406 -0.75 -17.37 -16.37
N ILE A 407 0.03 -18.44 -16.19
CA ILE A 407 -0.47 -19.81 -16.35
C ILE A 407 -0.73 -20.35 -14.95
N ASN A 408 -1.98 -20.71 -14.71
CA ASN A 408 -2.44 -21.43 -13.54
C ASN A 408 -2.90 -22.82 -13.98
N ALA A 409 -2.36 -23.87 -13.35
CA ALA A 409 -2.69 -25.23 -13.74
C ALA A 409 -2.62 -26.20 -12.56
N SER A 410 -3.51 -27.20 -12.55
CA SER A 410 -3.39 -28.33 -11.66
C SER A 410 -2.27 -29.28 -12.13
N TRP A 411 -1.60 -29.92 -11.18
CA TRP A 411 -0.61 -30.95 -11.44
C TRP A 411 -0.66 -32.04 -10.36
N GLN A 412 0.05 -33.09 -10.53
CA GLN A 412 0.10 -34.17 -9.55
C GLN A 412 1.52 -34.42 -9.05
N GLY A 413 1.63 -34.65 -7.77
CA GLY A 413 2.89 -35.00 -7.13
C GLY A 413 3.50 -36.26 -7.73
N THR A 414 4.83 -36.33 -7.76
CA THR A 414 5.58 -37.47 -8.25
C THR A 414 6.31 -38.19 -7.12
N LYS A 415 6.95 -39.31 -7.39
CA LYS A 415 7.78 -40.00 -6.40
C LYS A 415 9.12 -39.27 -6.14
N SER A 416 9.51 -38.37 -7.03
CA SER A 416 10.73 -37.57 -6.89
C SER A 416 10.44 -36.27 -6.18
N GLU A 417 11.25 -35.91 -5.21
CA GLU A 417 11.21 -34.60 -4.58
C GLU A 417 11.72 -33.49 -5.51
N ASN A 418 12.54 -33.80 -6.51
CA ASN A 418 12.97 -32.86 -7.52
C ASN A 418 11.93 -32.77 -8.63
N THR A 419 11.26 -31.64 -8.72
CA THR A 419 10.26 -31.34 -9.74
C THR A 419 10.83 -30.32 -10.72
N VAL A 420 10.76 -30.67 -12.01
CA VAL A 420 11.30 -29.83 -13.09
C VAL A 420 10.15 -29.11 -13.79
N VAL A 421 10.15 -27.79 -13.72
CA VAL A 421 9.25 -26.93 -14.50
C VAL A 421 10.03 -26.44 -15.72
N THR A 422 9.56 -26.80 -16.92
CA THR A 422 10.16 -26.35 -18.16
C THR A 422 9.27 -25.34 -18.85
N ILE A 423 9.84 -24.21 -19.21
CA ILE A 423 9.18 -23.09 -19.86
C ILE A 423 9.76 -22.91 -21.25
N THR A 424 8.88 -22.84 -22.25
CA THR A 424 9.26 -22.55 -23.65
C THR A 424 8.52 -21.30 -24.13
N HIS A 425 9.29 -20.34 -24.64
CA HIS A 425 8.78 -19.12 -25.25
C HIS A 425 8.84 -19.23 -26.78
N THR A 426 7.69 -19.37 -27.41
CA THR A 426 7.56 -19.32 -28.88
C THR A 426 7.32 -17.89 -29.31
N ARG A 427 8.22 -17.36 -30.12
CA ARG A 427 8.28 -15.93 -30.39
C ARG A 427 8.82 -15.58 -31.78
N PRO A 428 8.42 -14.46 -32.37
CA PRO A 428 9.10 -13.85 -33.54
C PRO A 428 10.53 -13.42 -33.20
N SER A 429 11.30 -13.17 -34.23
CA SER A 429 12.63 -12.57 -34.06
C SER A 429 12.53 -11.18 -33.43
N GLY A 430 13.48 -10.85 -32.55
CA GLY A 430 13.49 -9.55 -31.86
C GLY A 430 12.61 -9.44 -30.62
N THR A 431 11.86 -10.46 -30.28
CA THR A 431 11.02 -10.49 -29.08
C THR A 431 11.84 -10.87 -27.85
N SER A 432 11.72 -10.11 -26.79
CA SER A 432 12.28 -10.39 -25.45
C SER A 432 11.20 -11.01 -24.55
N GLY A 433 11.57 -11.89 -23.63
CA GLY A 433 10.66 -12.50 -22.68
C GLY A 433 11.35 -12.89 -21.40
N ARG A 434 10.66 -12.72 -20.26
CA ARG A 434 11.21 -12.95 -18.92
C ARG A 434 10.21 -13.57 -18.00
N LEU A 435 10.71 -14.40 -17.08
CA LEU A 435 9.95 -14.96 -15.98
C LEU A 435 9.91 -13.97 -14.80
N ASP A 436 8.76 -13.82 -14.17
CA ASP A 436 8.63 -13.24 -12.85
C ASP A 436 8.87 -14.34 -11.80
N TYR A 437 7.92 -15.27 -11.61
CA TYR A 437 8.11 -16.38 -10.68
C TYR A 437 7.41 -17.67 -11.13
N ILE A 438 7.83 -18.77 -10.49
CA ILE A 438 7.16 -20.07 -10.50
C ILE A 438 6.80 -20.42 -9.07
N ALA A 439 5.52 -20.67 -8.78
CA ALA A 439 5.06 -21.18 -7.50
C ALA A 439 4.42 -22.56 -7.69
N LEU A 440 4.83 -23.52 -6.88
CA LEU A 440 4.26 -24.85 -6.80
C LEU A 440 3.63 -25.05 -5.42
N ASN A 441 2.32 -25.20 -5.37
CA ASN A 441 1.59 -25.71 -4.22
C ASN A 441 1.50 -27.23 -4.32
N TYR A 442 1.75 -27.96 -3.24
CA TYR A 442 1.74 -29.41 -3.24
C TYR A 442 1.34 -29.97 -1.87
N MET A 443 0.88 -31.23 -1.88
CA MET A 443 0.63 -31.94 -0.63
C MET A 443 1.93 -32.57 -0.13
N ARG A 444 2.26 -32.28 1.12
CA ARG A 444 3.45 -32.79 1.82
C ARG A 444 3.06 -33.72 2.96
N ALA A 445 3.80 -34.79 3.16
CA ALA A 445 3.64 -35.65 4.32
C ALA A 445 3.91 -34.90 5.62
N LEU A 446 3.03 -35.03 6.59
CA LEU A 446 3.19 -34.44 7.93
C LEU A 446 4.13 -35.30 8.76
N THR A 447 5.41 -35.23 8.41
CA THR A 447 6.48 -36.02 9.01
C THR A 447 7.63 -35.10 9.39
N LEU A 448 7.97 -35.10 10.70
CA LEU A 448 9.08 -34.31 11.24
C LEU A 448 10.40 -35.09 11.03
N ASN A 449 10.99 -34.94 9.86
CA ASN A 449 12.29 -35.55 9.48
C ASN A 449 13.42 -34.49 9.35
N THR A 450 13.16 -33.26 9.77
CA THR A 450 14.06 -32.13 9.83
C THR A 450 14.05 -31.55 11.25
N PRO A 451 14.97 -30.66 11.64
CA PRO A 451 14.98 -30.07 12.98
C PRO A 451 13.65 -29.38 13.35
N TYR A 452 12.98 -28.85 12.37
CA TYR A 452 11.64 -28.25 12.49
C TYR A 452 10.82 -28.46 11.21
N LEU A 453 9.50 -28.34 11.32
CA LEU A 453 8.57 -28.41 10.22
C LEU A 453 7.48 -27.37 10.42
N THR A 454 7.35 -26.42 9.49
CA THR A 454 6.20 -25.52 9.40
C THR A 454 5.09 -26.19 8.60
N PHE A 455 3.86 -26.13 9.09
CA PHE A 455 2.73 -26.76 8.40
C PHE A 455 1.41 -26.02 8.68
N ARG A 456 0.49 -26.16 7.74
CA ARG A 456 -0.87 -25.63 7.77
C ARG A 456 -1.73 -26.42 6.79
N SER A 457 -3.05 -26.36 6.92
CA SER A 457 -3.92 -27.08 6.00
C SER A 457 -5.18 -26.29 5.68
N LEU A 458 -5.45 -26.08 4.41
CA LEU A 458 -6.70 -25.46 3.93
C LEU A 458 -7.92 -26.32 4.33
N ALA A 459 -7.75 -27.64 4.47
CA ALA A 459 -8.81 -28.55 4.92
C ALA A 459 -9.25 -28.33 6.37
N SER A 460 -8.44 -27.61 7.18
CA SER A 460 -8.78 -27.31 8.58
C SER A 460 -9.67 -26.07 8.74
N ILE A 461 -9.82 -25.23 7.71
CA ILE A 461 -10.58 -23.97 7.81
C ILE A 461 -12.06 -24.25 8.12
N HIS A 462 -12.65 -25.24 7.44
CA HIS A 462 -14.09 -25.50 7.51
C HIS A 462 -14.49 -26.70 8.36
N LYS A 463 -13.52 -27.39 8.97
CA LYS A 463 -13.75 -28.63 9.72
C LYS A 463 -12.86 -28.71 10.94
N GLU A 464 -13.42 -29.17 12.05
CA GLU A 464 -12.61 -29.64 13.16
C GLU A 464 -11.61 -30.67 12.65
N THR A 465 -10.34 -30.51 13.01
CA THR A 465 -9.23 -31.23 12.37
C THR A 465 -8.25 -31.76 13.39
N THR A 466 -7.95 -33.06 13.29
CA THR A 466 -6.87 -33.72 14.03
C THR A 466 -5.61 -33.83 13.17
N PHE A 467 -4.55 -33.14 13.56
CA PHE A 467 -3.22 -33.28 12.93
C PHE A 467 -2.49 -34.49 13.55
N VAL A 468 -1.89 -35.30 12.69
CA VAL A 468 -1.14 -36.54 13.07
C VAL A 468 0.29 -36.40 12.53
N LEU A 469 1.17 -35.85 13.36
CA LEU A 469 2.56 -35.58 13.01
C LEU A 469 3.41 -36.83 13.34
N SER A 470 3.91 -37.49 12.35
CA SER A 470 4.86 -38.62 12.51
C SER A 470 6.30 -38.12 12.63
N GLY A 471 7.20 -39.02 13.11
CA GLY A 471 8.63 -38.67 13.31
C GLY A 471 8.88 -37.74 14.50
N ALA A 472 7.89 -37.55 15.35
CA ALA A 472 8.00 -36.78 16.57
C ALA A 472 8.80 -37.57 17.64
N THR A 473 9.33 -36.85 18.62
CA THR A 473 9.98 -37.37 19.81
C THR A 473 9.25 -36.91 21.06
N ALA A 474 9.61 -37.46 22.22
CA ALA A 474 9.02 -37.02 23.50
C ALA A 474 9.32 -35.55 23.83
N SER A 475 10.38 -34.99 23.25
CA SER A 475 10.77 -33.58 23.40
C SER A 475 10.18 -32.67 22.33
N THR A 476 9.44 -33.19 21.35
CA THR A 476 8.83 -32.38 20.29
C THR A 476 7.88 -31.34 20.87
N VAL A 477 8.08 -30.08 20.46
CA VAL A 477 7.24 -28.94 20.79
C VAL A 477 6.54 -28.47 19.53
N VAL A 478 5.24 -28.19 19.64
CA VAL A 478 4.46 -27.60 18.55
C VAL A 478 4.02 -26.21 19.01
N TRP A 479 4.33 -25.20 18.19
CA TRP A 479 3.82 -23.85 18.37
C TRP A 479 2.75 -23.53 17.30
N ASP A 480 1.74 -22.82 17.73
CA ASP A 480 0.86 -22.05 16.86
C ASP A 480 1.52 -20.71 16.60
N VAL A 481 1.81 -20.44 15.34
CA VAL A 481 2.51 -19.24 14.88
C VAL A 481 1.63 -18.35 13.99
N THR A 482 0.32 -18.57 14.03
CA THR A 482 -0.68 -17.83 13.25
C THR A 482 -0.59 -16.34 13.52
N ASN A 483 -0.62 -15.95 14.79
CA ASN A 483 -0.50 -14.56 15.21
C ASN A 483 0.90 -14.29 15.76
N PRO A 484 1.72 -13.42 15.12
CA PRO A 484 3.07 -13.13 15.60
C PRO A 484 3.10 -12.39 16.95
N ALA A 485 2.01 -11.73 17.31
CA ALA A 485 1.87 -11.07 18.61
C ALA A 485 1.42 -12.04 19.72
N ASN A 486 1.02 -13.25 19.36
CA ASN A 486 0.55 -14.26 20.33
C ASN A 486 0.89 -15.66 19.85
N ILE A 487 2.17 -16.00 19.81
CA ILE A 487 2.65 -17.35 19.53
C ILE A 487 2.45 -18.20 20.79
N GLY A 488 1.70 -19.29 20.67
CA GLY A 488 1.41 -20.16 21.80
C GLY A 488 1.84 -21.61 21.57
N ARG A 489 1.95 -22.36 22.66
CA ARG A 489 2.31 -23.80 22.61
C ARG A 489 1.05 -24.63 22.48
N ILE A 490 1.03 -25.56 21.52
CA ILE A 490 -0.02 -26.57 21.41
C ILE A 490 0.24 -27.70 22.43
N GLU A 491 -0.75 -27.99 23.27
CA GLU A 491 -0.75 -29.14 24.16
C GLU A 491 -1.46 -30.32 23.48
N GLY A 492 -0.66 -31.21 22.87
CA GLY A 492 -1.12 -32.43 22.21
C GLY A 492 -0.70 -33.70 22.95
N SER A 493 -0.94 -34.85 22.35
CA SER A 493 -0.52 -36.14 22.87
C SER A 493 0.59 -36.76 22.04
N PHE A 494 1.60 -37.32 22.70
CA PHE A 494 2.70 -38.07 22.09
C PHE A 494 2.60 -39.55 22.39
N ALA A 495 2.61 -40.40 21.36
CA ALA A 495 2.67 -41.85 21.47
C ALA A 495 3.33 -42.44 20.21
N ASP A 496 4.19 -43.46 20.41
CA ASP A 496 4.79 -44.27 19.35
C ASP A 496 5.37 -43.43 18.17
N GLY A 497 6.13 -42.38 18.48
CA GLY A 497 6.75 -41.51 17.46
C GLY A 497 5.78 -40.57 16.73
N THR A 498 4.58 -40.44 17.27
CA THR A 498 3.53 -39.58 16.69
C THR A 498 3.06 -38.54 17.69
N TYR A 499 2.98 -37.28 17.27
CA TYR A 499 2.36 -36.18 18.02
C TYR A 499 1.01 -35.84 17.41
N THR A 500 -0.04 -35.86 18.24
CA THR A 500 -1.41 -35.69 17.77
C THR A 500 -2.08 -34.56 18.54
N PHE A 501 -2.79 -33.67 17.83
CA PHE A 501 -3.61 -32.62 18.41
C PHE A 501 -4.79 -32.28 17.51
N THR A 502 -5.88 -31.79 18.10
CA THR A 502 -7.13 -31.44 17.41
C THR A 502 -7.45 -29.96 17.61
N ILE A 503 -7.79 -29.27 16.52
CA ILE A 503 -8.19 -27.87 16.53
C ILE A 503 -9.64 -27.72 16.03
N PRO A 504 -10.37 -26.69 16.48
CA PRO A 504 -11.71 -26.37 15.96
C PRO A 504 -11.63 -25.89 14.51
N ALA A 505 -12.77 -25.94 13.81
CA ALA A 505 -12.95 -25.23 12.56
C ALA A 505 -12.95 -23.71 12.79
N GLY A 506 -12.60 -22.94 11.77
CA GLY A 506 -12.60 -21.48 11.83
C GLY A 506 -11.62 -20.88 10.84
N GLU A 507 -10.63 -20.19 11.35
CA GLU A 507 -9.55 -19.58 10.56
C GLU A 507 -8.45 -20.58 10.19
N LEU A 508 -7.65 -20.24 9.16
CA LEU A 508 -6.43 -20.98 8.86
C LEU A 508 -5.43 -20.77 10.00
N ARG A 509 -4.95 -21.88 10.56
CA ARG A 509 -3.89 -21.83 11.56
C ARG A 509 -2.58 -22.37 11.01
N GLU A 510 -1.49 -21.74 11.40
CA GLU A 510 -0.12 -22.11 11.05
C GLU A 510 0.63 -22.62 12.26
N PHE A 511 1.35 -23.73 12.08
CA PHE A 511 2.07 -24.40 13.13
C PHE A 511 3.53 -24.59 12.77
N VAL A 512 4.37 -24.69 13.80
CA VAL A 512 5.73 -25.20 13.67
C VAL A 512 5.99 -26.29 14.72
N ALA A 513 6.39 -27.45 14.25
CA ALA A 513 6.87 -28.53 15.11
C ALA A 513 8.40 -28.47 15.18
N ILE A 514 8.97 -28.64 16.36
CA ILE A 514 10.41 -28.47 16.63
C ILE A 514 10.90 -29.66 17.43
N THR A 515 12.03 -30.24 17.05
CA THR A 515 12.81 -31.18 17.87
C THR A 515 13.99 -30.41 18.46
N PRO A 516 13.94 -29.96 19.71
CA PRO A 516 14.91 -29.02 20.26
C PRO A 516 16.36 -29.49 20.23
N GLU A 517 16.57 -30.82 20.39
CA GLU A 517 17.88 -31.45 20.41
C GLU A 517 18.48 -31.68 19.01
N ALA A 518 17.70 -31.50 17.95
CA ALA A 518 18.23 -31.65 16.61
C ALA A 518 19.26 -30.57 16.30
N GLY A 519 20.19 -30.88 15.45
CA GLY A 519 21.11 -29.90 14.86
C GLY A 519 20.60 -29.36 13.54
N GLY A 520 21.21 -28.28 13.04
CA GLY A 520 20.93 -27.75 11.69
C GLY A 520 19.80 -26.73 11.62
N PHE A 521 19.56 -26.00 12.71
CA PHE A 521 18.72 -24.81 12.70
C PHE A 521 19.39 -23.66 11.94
N ASP A 522 18.57 -22.79 11.35
CA ASP A 522 19.05 -21.58 10.70
C ASP A 522 19.68 -20.62 11.73
N THR A 523 20.58 -19.77 11.27
CA THR A 523 21.26 -18.75 12.07
C THR A 523 20.80 -17.35 11.71
N VAL A 524 20.94 -16.43 12.65
CA VAL A 524 20.62 -15.01 12.44
C VAL A 524 21.87 -14.23 12.03
N GLU A 525 21.68 -13.06 11.37
CA GLU A 525 22.74 -12.10 11.18
C GLU A 525 22.67 -11.02 12.28
N ASN A 526 23.82 -10.65 12.86
CA ASN A 526 23.91 -9.58 13.83
C ASN A 526 24.03 -8.24 13.11
N VAL A 527 23.01 -7.42 13.19
CA VAL A 527 22.98 -6.07 12.58
C VAL A 527 23.70 -5.06 13.47
N GLY A 528 23.61 -5.22 14.79
CA GLY A 528 24.31 -4.34 15.76
C GLY A 528 23.42 -3.77 16.85
N GLY A 529 24.03 -2.91 17.69
CA GLY A 529 23.32 -2.24 18.77
C GLY A 529 22.36 -1.15 18.26
N VAL A 530 21.23 -1.00 18.95
CA VAL A 530 20.23 0.03 18.67
C VAL A 530 20.25 1.06 19.79
N ALA A 531 20.30 2.34 19.41
CA ALA A 531 20.17 3.44 20.36
C ALA A 531 18.76 3.48 20.95
N ASN A 532 18.64 3.85 22.22
CA ASN A 532 17.34 4.03 22.84
C ASN A 532 16.56 5.13 22.13
N GLN A 533 15.28 4.89 21.90
CA GLN A 533 14.35 5.77 21.21
C GLN A 533 12.93 5.57 21.74
N ASN A 534 12.06 6.57 21.60
CA ASN A 534 10.67 6.47 22.03
C ASN A 534 9.76 7.37 21.17
N LEU A 535 9.47 6.93 19.95
CA LEU A 535 8.57 7.66 19.05
C LEU A 535 7.11 7.54 19.50
N HIS A 536 6.78 6.53 20.29
CA HIS A 536 5.45 6.38 20.89
C HIS A 536 5.13 7.47 21.92
N SER A 537 6.12 8.17 22.45
CA SER A 537 5.91 9.28 23.40
C SER A 537 5.79 10.66 22.72
N LEU A 538 5.74 10.72 21.40
CA LEU A 538 5.64 12.00 20.69
C LEU A 538 4.39 12.76 21.07
N GLU A 539 4.56 14.05 21.31
CA GLU A 539 3.52 15.03 21.56
C GLU A 539 2.98 15.60 20.24
N ALA A 540 1.95 16.41 20.31
CA ALA A 540 1.38 17.11 19.17
C ALA A 540 2.47 17.85 18.37
N THR A 541 2.57 17.53 17.08
CA THR A 541 3.63 18.06 16.21
C THR A 541 3.03 18.43 14.86
N ASP A 542 3.23 19.68 14.44
CA ASP A 542 2.66 20.18 13.18
C ASP A 542 3.32 19.55 11.95
N MET A 543 4.64 19.31 12.01
CA MET A 543 5.40 18.84 10.85
C MET A 543 6.43 17.79 11.24
N ILE A 544 6.40 16.67 10.52
CA ILE A 544 7.43 15.62 10.59
C ILE A 544 8.31 15.69 9.35
N ILE A 545 9.62 15.72 9.52
CA ILE A 545 10.60 15.59 8.45
C ILE A 545 11.28 14.24 8.60
N ILE A 546 11.17 13.36 7.59
CA ILE A 546 11.83 12.05 7.58
C ILE A 546 13.05 12.14 6.66
N ALA A 547 14.21 11.69 7.14
CA ALA A 547 15.46 11.68 6.39
C ALA A 547 16.15 10.31 6.48
N PRO A 548 17.02 9.93 5.52
CA PRO A 548 17.96 8.83 5.71
C PRO A 548 18.88 9.11 6.91
N ASP A 549 19.39 8.06 7.57
CA ASP A 549 20.36 8.21 8.66
C ASP A 549 21.75 8.61 8.13
N ARG A 550 21.81 9.81 7.59
CA ARG A 550 23.02 10.42 7.02
C ARG A 550 23.25 11.80 7.61
N LYS A 551 24.36 11.97 8.28
CA LYS A 551 24.70 13.22 9.00
C LYS A 551 24.65 14.47 8.12
N ASP A 552 25.07 14.36 6.86
CA ASP A 552 25.10 15.45 5.89
C ASP A 552 23.69 15.91 5.47
N LEU A 553 22.76 14.99 5.29
CA LEU A 553 21.34 15.29 4.98
C LEU A 553 20.62 15.76 6.25
N LEU A 554 20.80 15.08 7.38
CA LEU A 554 20.18 15.44 8.66
C LEU A 554 20.52 16.88 9.08
N ALA A 555 21.76 17.32 8.88
CA ALA A 555 22.15 18.69 9.18
C ALA A 555 21.34 19.73 8.36
N GLN A 556 21.02 19.46 7.13
CA GLN A 556 20.20 20.34 6.29
C GLN A 556 18.69 20.22 6.63
N ALA A 557 18.21 19.01 6.92
CA ALA A 557 16.85 18.80 7.39
C ALA A 557 16.57 19.57 8.69
N GLU A 558 17.49 19.51 9.65
CA GLU A 558 17.36 20.26 10.91
C GLU A 558 17.42 21.78 10.68
N ARG A 559 18.27 22.24 9.76
CA ARG A 559 18.31 23.65 9.37
C ARG A 559 16.99 24.14 8.79
N LEU A 560 16.31 23.30 7.98
CA LEU A 560 14.98 23.58 7.46
C LEU A 560 13.94 23.58 8.58
N ALA A 561 13.98 22.57 9.46
CA ALA A 561 13.10 22.48 10.62
C ALA A 561 13.20 23.74 11.51
N GLN A 562 14.41 24.19 11.77
CA GLN A 562 14.65 25.41 12.54
C GLN A 562 14.06 26.65 11.88
N ALA A 563 14.15 26.76 10.54
CA ALA A 563 13.55 27.87 9.80
C ALA A 563 12.01 27.88 9.93
N HIS A 564 11.37 26.71 9.87
CA HIS A 564 9.91 26.59 10.07
C HIS A 564 9.50 26.90 11.51
N ARG A 565 10.26 26.47 12.50
CA ARG A 565 10.01 26.83 13.92
C ARG A 565 10.08 28.34 14.16
N GLU A 566 11.10 29.00 13.59
CA GLU A 566 11.33 30.44 13.82
C GLU A 566 10.43 31.35 12.99
N LYS A 567 10.10 30.98 11.75
CA LYS A 567 9.42 31.88 10.82
C LYS A 567 7.92 31.58 10.72
N ASP A 568 7.54 30.33 10.77
CA ASP A 568 6.15 29.87 10.60
C ASP A 568 5.51 29.51 11.94
N GLY A 569 6.29 29.42 13.02
CA GLY A 569 5.80 29.08 14.34
C GLY A 569 5.36 27.60 14.47
N LEU A 570 5.78 26.74 13.55
CA LEU A 570 5.42 25.32 13.56
C LEU A 570 6.25 24.53 14.58
N SER A 571 5.63 23.57 15.23
CA SER A 571 6.35 22.48 15.90
C SER A 571 6.85 21.49 14.84
N VAL A 572 8.17 21.33 14.71
CA VAL A 572 8.79 20.48 13.69
C VAL A 572 9.73 19.48 14.31
N LEU A 573 9.65 18.23 13.88
CA LEU A 573 10.54 17.15 14.33
C LEU A 573 11.22 16.51 13.13
N VAL A 574 12.53 16.26 13.25
CA VAL A 574 13.32 15.51 12.24
C VAL A 574 13.59 14.11 12.78
N LEU A 575 13.21 13.11 12.01
CA LEU A 575 13.35 11.69 12.32
C LEU A 575 14.13 10.98 11.22
N THR A 576 14.85 9.93 11.59
CA THR A 576 15.47 9.04 10.61
C THR A 576 14.52 7.88 10.26
N ALA A 577 14.57 7.42 9.01
CA ALA A 577 13.80 6.27 8.56
C ALA A 577 14.05 5.01 9.42
N PRO A 578 15.30 4.65 9.80
CA PRO A 578 15.54 3.51 10.68
C PRO A 578 14.89 3.62 12.07
N GLN A 579 14.79 4.85 12.65
CA GLN A 579 14.07 5.03 13.92
C GLN A 579 12.59 4.65 13.77
N ILE A 580 11.97 5.03 12.66
CA ILE A 580 10.56 4.72 12.40
C ILE A 580 10.39 3.23 12.16
N TYR A 581 11.25 2.61 11.35
CA TYR A 581 11.18 1.16 11.13
C TYR A 581 11.29 0.37 12.43
N ASN A 582 12.18 0.77 13.31
CA ASN A 582 12.41 0.05 14.59
C ASN A 582 11.13 -0.07 15.42
N GLU A 583 10.32 0.97 15.52
CA GLU A 583 9.09 0.96 16.34
C GLU A 583 7.82 0.56 15.56
N PHE A 584 7.74 0.89 14.26
CA PHE A 584 6.48 0.76 13.52
C PHE A 584 6.45 -0.39 12.49
N SER A 585 7.59 -1.06 12.24
CA SER A 585 7.69 -2.22 11.33
C SER A 585 8.68 -3.28 11.81
N SER A 586 8.84 -3.46 13.13
CA SER A 586 9.79 -4.44 13.70
C SER A 586 11.22 -4.29 13.16
N GLY A 587 11.63 -3.07 12.81
CA GLY A 587 12.94 -2.79 12.23
C GLY A 587 13.07 -3.10 10.74
N THR A 588 12.08 -3.70 10.12
CA THR A 588 12.07 -4.01 8.69
C THR A 588 11.74 -2.76 7.88
N PRO A 589 12.53 -2.40 6.86
CA PRO A 589 12.12 -1.36 5.93
C PRO A 589 10.76 -1.67 5.31
N ASP A 590 9.79 -0.81 5.57
CA ASP A 590 8.43 -0.91 5.05
C ASP A 590 7.83 0.50 5.00
N GLY A 591 7.29 0.90 3.84
CA GLY A 591 6.69 2.23 3.67
C GLY A 591 5.51 2.47 4.61
N THR A 592 4.76 1.42 4.95
CA THR A 592 3.62 1.50 5.89
C THR A 592 4.06 1.94 7.30
N ALA A 593 5.34 1.75 7.68
CA ALA A 593 5.85 2.24 8.95
C ALA A 593 5.75 3.78 9.07
N TYR A 594 6.04 4.52 8.00
CA TYR A 594 5.87 5.98 7.97
C TYR A 594 4.41 6.37 8.19
N ARG A 595 3.52 5.65 7.50
CA ARG A 595 2.09 5.87 7.60
C ARG A 595 1.56 5.54 9.00
N ARG A 596 2.07 4.49 9.65
CA ARG A 596 1.72 4.12 11.04
C ARG A 596 2.14 5.18 12.05
N LEU A 597 3.33 5.76 11.89
CA LEU A 597 3.75 6.90 12.72
C LEU A 597 2.77 8.08 12.59
N MET A 598 2.43 8.45 11.35
CA MET A 598 1.49 9.54 11.11
C MET A 598 0.08 9.23 11.62
N LYS A 599 -0.40 8.00 11.44
CA LYS A 599 -1.67 7.51 11.99
C LYS A 599 -1.73 7.61 13.51
N MET A 600 -0.66 7.21 14.18
CA MET A 600 -0.58 7.33 15.64
C MET A 600 -0.79 8.77 16.11
N LEU A 601 -0.12 9.72 15.48
CA LEU A 601 -0.26 11.14 15.81
C LEU A 601 -1.64 11.67 15.43
N TYR A 602 -2.14 11.31 14.28
CA TYR A 602 -3.43 11.72 13.76
C TYR A 602 -4.60 11.30 14.67
N ASP A 603 -4.59 10.05 15.13
CA ASP A 603 -5.64 9.53 16.02
C ASP A 603 -5.50 10.00 17.47
N ARG A 604 -4.25 10.22 17.92
CA ARG A 604 -3.95 10.68 19.29
C ARG A 604 -4.35 12.13 19.50
N PHE A 605 -4.21 12.95 18.46
CA PHE A 605 -4.50 14.38 18.50
C PHE A 605 -5.63 14.74 17.49
N PRO A 606 -6.89 14.38 17.79
CA PRO A 606 -7.99 14.56 16.86
C PRO A 606 -8.38 16.03 16.64
N ASN A 607 -7.97 16.94 17.54
CA ASN A 607 -8.25 18.36 17.41
C ASN A 607 -7.46 18.99 16.26
N GLU A 608 -8.11 19.76 15.41
CA GLU A 608 -7.51 20.40 14.23
C GLU A 608 -6.25 21.23 14.56
N ALA A 609 -6.20 21.86 15.72
CA ALA A 609 -5.05 22.66 16.14
C ALA A 609 -3.81 21.80 16.52
N GLU A 610 -4.01 20.57 16.93
CA GLU A 610 -2.97 19.68 17.47
C GLU A 610 -2.59 18.57 16.49
N ARG A 611 -3.43 18.27 15.49
CA ARG A 611 -3.14 17.26 14.47
C ARG A 611 -1.89 17.57 13.67
N PRO A 612 -1.13 16.53 13.21
CA PRO A 612 -0.07 16.74 12.24
C PRO A 612 -0.65 17.36 10.96
N LYS A 613 0.05 18.36 10.42
CA LYS A 613 -0.37 19.11 9.22
C LYS A 613 0.48 18.76 8.01
N TYR A 614 1.76 18.42 8.25
CA TYR A 614 2.73 18.24 7.18
C TYR A 614 3.64 17.03 7.40
N LEU A 615 3.94 16.33 6.32
CA LEU A 615 4.97 15.31 6.23
C LEU A 615 5.94 15.66 5.09
N LEU A 616 7.22 15.80 5.40
CA LEU A 616 8.26 16.04 4.40
C LEU A 616 9.25 14.89 4.37
N PHE A 617 9.41 14.27 3.22
CA PHE A 617 10.48 13.34 2.94
C PHE A 617 11.73 14.12 2.48
N PHE A 618 12.76 14.13 3.31
CA PHE A 618 14.02 14.83 3.02
C PHE A 618 15.08 13.85 2.50
N GLY A 619 14.86 13.35 1.30
CA GLY A 619 15.67 12.34 0.62
C GLY A 619 15.01 11.86 -0.64
N ASP A 620 15.82 11.37 -1.57
CA ASP A 620 15.33 10.77 -2.82
C ASP A 620 14.78 9.36 -2.59
N CYS A 621 14.06 8.82 -3.56
CA CYS A 621 13.50 7.48 -3.56
C CYS A 621 13.90 6.71 -4.81
N SER A 622 13.57 5.42 -4.85
CA SER A 622 13.76 4.54 -5.99
C SER A 622 12.54 3.65 -6.20
N TYR A 623 12.20 3.34 -7.44
CA TYR A 623 11.25 2.27 -7.72
C TYR A 623 11.81 0.90 -7.29
N ASP A 624 13.13 0.74 -7.32
CA ASP A 624 13.82 -0.46 -6.87
C ASP A 624 14.30 -0.29 -5.43
N ASN A 625 13.38 -0.40 -4.48
CA ASN A 625 13.66 -0.17 -3.06
C ASN A 625 14.75 -1.10 -2.48
N ARG A 626 14.97 -2.26 -3.10
CA ARG A 626 15.99 -3.25 -2.71
C ARG A 626 17.30 -3.13 -3.48
N MET A 627 17.39 -2.21 -4.46
CA MET A 627 18.57 -1.96 -5.29
C MET A 627 19.07 -3.21 -6.03
N LEU A 628 18.19 -3.98 -6.65
CA LEU A 628 18.49 -5.26 -7.31
C LEU A 628 18.78 -5.13 -8.81
N THR A 629 18.21 -4.16 -9.48
CA THR A 629 18.34 -3.98 -10.93
C THR A 629 19.72 -3.43 -11.30
N SER A 630 20.12 -3.63 -12.56
CA SER A 630 21.40 -3.16 -13.06
C SER A 630 21.63 -1.66 -12.88
N SER A 631 20.56 -0.86 -12.92
CA SER A 631 20.61 0.59 -12.75
C SER A 631 20.80 1.02 -11.30
N TRP A 632 20.40 0.21 -10.35
CA TRP A 632 20.37 0.57 -8.94
C TRP A 632 21.33 -0.24 -8.04
N LYS A 633 21.77 -1.42 -8.42
CA LYS A 633 22.62 -2.33 -7.61
C LYS A 633 23.94 -1.74 -7.10
N SER A 634 24.36 -0.60 -7.62
CA SER A 634 25.55 0.13 -7.14
C SER A 634 25.23 1.08 -5.97
N TYR A 635 23.97 1.31 -5.71
CA TYR A 635 23.51 2.13 -4.59
C TYR A 635 23.20 1.28 -3.37
N ARG A 636 23.01 1.94 -2.23
CA ARG A 636 22.64 1.32 -0.95
C ARG A 636 21.24 1.76 -0.55
N PRO A 637 20.33 0.82 -0.25
CA PRO A 637 18.94 1.14 0.09
C PRO A 637 18.82 2.14 1.25
N GLU A 638 19.68 2.05 2.26
CA GLU A 638 19.67 2.91 3.43
C GLU A 638 19.97 4.38 3.16
N ASN A 639 20.44 4.73 1.97
CA ASN A 639 20.65 6.12 1.53
C ASN A 639 19.43 6.76 0.90
N PHE A 640 18.34 6.02 0.75
CA PHE A 640 17.11 6.46 0.12
C PHE A 640 15.93 6.31 1.10
N LEU A 641 14.88 7.07 0.84
CA LEU A 641 13.62 6.93 1.53
C LEU A 641 12.67 6.10 0.66
N LEU A 642 11.84 5.31 1.30
CA LEU A 642 10.83 4.54 0.58
C LEU A 642 9.77 5.48 0.00
N SER A 643 9.17 5.03 -1.10
CA SER A 643 8.00 5.64 -1.72
C SER A 643 6.98 4.55 -2.03
N TYR A 644 5.74 4.94 -2.20
CA TYR A 644 4.74 4.01 -2.71
C TYR A 644 4.91 3.85 -4.23
N GLN A 645 4.88 2.61 -4.67
CA GLN A 645 4.95 2.23 -6.09
C GLN A 645 3.63 1.63 -6.52
N SER A 646 3.11 2.01 -7.68
CA SER A 646 1.99 1.32 -8.30
C SER A 646 2.33 -0.13 -8.66
N GLU A 647 1.31 -0.96 -8.80
CA GLU A 647 1.49 -2.33 -9.30
C GLU A 647 1.85 -2.37 -10.79
N ALA A 648 1.42 -1.36 -11.55
CA ALA A 648 1.73 -1.24 -12.96
C ALA A 648 3.25 -1.12 -13.18
N SER A 649 3.84 -2.16 -13.73
CA SER A 649 5.30 -2.25 -13.91
C SER A 649 5.70 -2.47 -15.36
N LEU A 650 4.71 -2.52 -16.27
CA LEU A 650 4.89 -2.83 -17.68
C LEU A 650 4.46 -1.70 -18.60
N GLU A 651 3.78 -0.70 -18.08
CA GLU A 651 3.22 0.41 -18.82
C GLU A 651 3.51 1.72 -18.09
N GLU A 652 4.19 2.65 -18.76
CA GLU A 652 4.63 3.90 -18.15
C GLU A 652 3.48 4.87 -17.87
N THR A 653 2.40 4.83 -18.67
CA THR A 653 1.24 5.71 -18.49
C THR A 653 0.37 5.35 -17.27
N SER A 654 0.44 4.10 -16.81
CA SER A 654 -0.30 3.60 -15.66
C SER A 654 0.59 3.40 -14.43
N SER A 655 1.91 3.55 -14.60
CA SER A 655 2.87 3.42 -13.52
C SER A 655 3.16 4.77 -12.89
N TYR A 656 3.17 4.82 -11.57
CA TYR A 656 3.47 6.02 -10.83
C TYR A 656 4.17 5.71 -9.51
N VAL A 657 4.91 6.70 -9.03
CA VAL A 657 5.45 6.81 -7.69
C VAL A 657 4.69 7.92 -7.00
N THR A 658 4.22 7.69 -5.79
CA THR A 658 3.52 8.72 -5.02
C THR A 658 3.88 8.67 -3.54
N ASP A 659 3.83 9.83 -2.90
CA ASP A 659 3.92 9.96 -1.46
C ASP A 659 2.53 10.14 -0.82
N ASP A 660 1.47 10.28 -1.60
CA ASP A 660 0.09 10.46 -1.13
C ASP A 660 -0.37 9.32 -0.21
N TYR A 661 0.10 8.09 -0.48
CA TYR A 661 -0.16 6.92 0.38
C TYR A 661 0.10 7.19 1.86
N PHE A 662 1.12 7.96 2.18
CA PHE A 662 1.50 8.25 3.55
C PHE A 662 0.61 9.29 4.24
N GLY A 663 -0.28 9.92 3.49
CA GLY A 663 -1.24 10.92 3.97
C GLY A 663 -2.69 10.47 4.02
N PHE A 664 -2.98 9.23 3.64
CA PHE A 664 -4.28 8.61 3.83
C PHE A 664 -4.34 7.98 5.22
N LEU A 665 -4.90 8.69 6.20
CA LEU A 665 -4.78 8.35 7.60
C LEU A 665 -6.08 7.88 8.24
N ASP A 666 -7.19 7.91 7.54
CA ASP A 666 -8.45 7.35 8.04
C ASP A 666 -8.45 5.81 7.98
N ASP A 667 -9.25 5.15 8.84
CA ASP A 667 -9.14 3.73 9.17
C ASP A 667 -9.29 2.77 7.96
N GLU A 668 -10.09 3.15 6.96
CA GLU A 668 -10.41 2.29 5.82
C GLU A 668 -9.70 2.73 4.53
N GLU A 669 -8.65 3.52 4.65
CA GLU A 669 -7.87 4.03 3.53
C GLU A 669 -6.54 3.28 3.34
N GLY A 670 -5.97 3.42 2.14
CA GLY A 670 -4.60 3.01 1.79
C GLY A 670 -4.48 1.81 0.88
N ASP A 671 -5.48 0.95 0.79
CA ASP A 671 -5.53 -0.17 -0.16
C ASP A 671 -6.01 0.26 -1.57
N ASP A 672 -6.78 1.35 -1.65
CA ASP A 672 -7.15 2.01 -2.91
C ASP A 672 -6.80 3.50 -2.85
N LEU A 673 -5.69 3.89 -3.47
CA LEU A 673 -5.24 5.28 -3.48
C LEU A 673 -6.19 6.22 -4.22
N THR A 674 -7.06 5.70 -5.09
CA THR A 674 -8.01 6.52 -5.85
C THR A 674 -9.26 6.88 -5.04
N ALA A 675 -9.51 6.14 -3.97
CA ALA A 675 -10.65 6.34 -3.09
C ALA A 675 -10.35 7.25 -1.88
N GLY A 676 -9.08 7.34 -1.47
CA GLY A 676 -8.65 8.14 -0.31
C GLY A 676 -8.68 9.65 -0.55
N MET A 677 -8.62 10.39 0.55
CA MET A 677 -8.41 11.84 0.59
C MET A 677 -7.23 12.15 1.53
N LEU A 678 -6.37 13.07 1.11
CA LEU A 678 -5.23 13.47 1.94
C LEU A 678 -5.70 14.18 3.21
N ASP A 679 -5.18 13.72 4.35
CA ASP A 679 -5.43 14.30 5.66
C ASP A 679 -4.38 15.33 6.07
N ILE A 680 -3.21 15.25 5.44
CA ILE A 680 -2.05 16.12 5.70
C ILE A 680 -1.41 16.55 4.39
N GLY A 681 -0.69 17.68 4.42
CA GLY A 681 0.15 18.10 3.30
C GLY A 681 1.43 17.25 3.23
N ILE A 682 1.76 16.76 2.04
CA ILE A 682 2.95 15.93 1.83
C ILE A 682 3.85 16.54 0.79
N GLY A 683 5.16 16.44 1.02
CA GLY A 683 6.18 16.84 0.06
C GLY A 683 7.44 16.00 0.14
N ARG A 684 8.24 16.06 -0.92
CA ARG A 684 9.55 15.42 -0.96
C ARG A 684 10.61 16.36 -1.51
N PHE A 685 11.75 16.43 -0.82
CA PHE A 685 12.98 16.97 -1.37
C PHE A 685 13.82 15.79 -1.88
N PRO A 686 13.83 15.52 -3.19
CA PRO A 686 14.53 14.37 -3.77
C PRO A 686 16.04 14.64 -3.86
N VAL A 687 16.66 14.78 -2.69
CA VAL A 687 18.07 15.12 -2.56
C VAL A 687 18.90 13.89 -2.20
N ARG A 688 20.05 13.73 -2.85
CA ARG A 688 21.01 12.63 -2.62
C ARG A 688 22.30 13.09 -1.98
N THR A 689 22.67 14.36 -2.14
CA THR A 689 23.93 14.92 -1.72
C THR A 689 23.76 16.11 -0.80
N ALA A 690 24.77 16.39 0.01
CA ALA A 690 24.79 17.59 0.86
C ALA A 690 24.63 18.90 0.07
N ALA A 691 25.16 18.95 -1.15
CA ALA A 691 25.06 20.12 -2.01
C ALA A 691 23.64 20.36 -2.51
N GLU A 692 22.95 19.31 -2.98
CA GLU A 692 21.54 19.37 -3.38
C GLU A 692 20.65 19.74 -2.19
N ALA A 693 20.86 19.09 -1.05
CA ALA A 693 20.12 19.37 0.17
C ALA A 693 20.29 20.83 0.62
N LYS A 694 21.53 21.33 0.60
CA LYS A 694 21.82 22.72 0.93
C LYS A 694 21.12 23.68 -0.06
N ALA A 695 21.20 23.41 -1.35
CA ALA A 695 20.56 24.26 -2.37
C ALA A 695 19.03 24.32 -2.21
N ALA A 696 18.40 23.17 -1.96
CA ALA A 696 16.96 23.09 -1.71
C ALA A 696 16.55 23.88 -0.46
N VAL A 697 17.29 23.70 0.65
CA VAL A 697 17.02 24.40 1.91
C VAL A 697 17.28 25.92 1.77
N ASP A 698 18.39 26.32 1.14
CA ASP A 698 18.70 27.74 0.90
C ASP A 698 17.59 28.44 0.08
N LYS A 699 17.12 27.79 -0.98
CA LYS A 699 16.04 28.29 -1.79
C LYS A 699 14.73 28.45 -0.99
N THR A 700 14.39 27.44 -0.20
CA THR A 700 13.18 27.45 0.63
C THR A 700 13.25 28.57 1.67
N ILE A 701 14.36 28.68 2.41
CA ILE A 701 14.55 29.73 3.42
C ILE A 701 14.50 31.13 2.77
N ALA A 702 15.16 31.30 1.61
CA ALA A 702 15.13 32.56 0.88
C ALA A 702 13.70 32.96 0.47
N TYR A 703 12.89 31.96 0.07
CA TYR A 703 11.47 32.18 -0.24
C TYR A 703 10.66 32.56 1.01
N MET A 704 10.86 31.83 2.14
CA MET A 704 10.21 32.13 3.42
C MET A 704 10.57 33.54 3.91
N GLU A 705 11.81 33.98 3.71
CA GLU A 705 12.26 35.33 4.09
C GLU A 705 11.58 36.45 3.28
N ASN A 706 11.08 36.11 2.10
CA ASN A 706 10.29 36.99 1.26
C ASN A 706 10.93 38.38 1.00
N LYS A 707 12.27 38.46 1.03
CA LYS A 707 13.03 39.71 0.90
C LYS A 707 13.05 40.30 -0.50
N GLN A 708 12.83 39.44 -1.48
CA GLN A 708 12.87 39.87 -2.90
C GLN A 708 11.48 40.31 -3.32
N ALA A 709 11.19 41.62 -3.23
CA ALA A 709 10.01 42.18 -3.81
C ALA A 709 10.20 42.40 -5.32
N GLY A 710 9.13 42.25 -6.10
CA GLY A 710 9.18 42.48 -7.54
C GLY A 710 7.88 42.11 -8.23
N PRO A 711 7.74 42.49 -9.51
CA PRO A 711 6.54 42.19 -10.32
C PRO A 711 6.27 40.69 -10.45
N TRP A 712 7.27 39.85 -10.22
CA TRP A 712 7.14 38.40 -10.27
C TRP A 712 6.08 37.83 -9.33
N LYS A 713 5.82 38.51 -8.19
CA LYS A 713 4.79 38.10 -7.22
C LYS A 713 3.35 38.23 -7.72
N HIS A 714 3.17 38.98 -8.81
CA HIS A 714 1.87 39.17 -9.45
C HIS A 714 1.82 38.54 -10.85
N THR A 715 2.88 37.83 -11.26
CA THR A 715 2.99 37.24 -12.60
C THR A 715 2.74 35.75 -12.54
N VAL A 716 1.74 35.29 -13.28
CA VAL A 716 1.44 33.89 -13.50
C VAL A 716 1.55 33.56 -14.97
N CYS A 717 1.93 32.31 -15.32
CA CYS A 717 2.07 31.89 -16.70
C CYS A 717 1.42 30.49 -16.87
N TYR A 718 0.55 30.41 -17.86
CA TYR A 718 -0.06 29.19 -18.31
C TYR A 718 0.60 28.76 -19.62
N VAL A 719 1.16 27.55 -19.64
CA VAL A 719 1.85 26.96 -20.78
C VAL A 719 1.04 25.76 -21.24
N ALA A 720 0.82 25.67 -22.55
CA ALA A 720 0.13 24.51 -23.12
C ALA A 720 0.91 23.94 -24.29
N ASP A 721 0.96 22.61 -24.32
CA ASP A 721 1.44 21.82 -25.44
C ASP A 721 0.49 21.92 -26.65
N ASP A 722 1.01 21.54 -27.83
CA ASP A 722 0.20 21.43 -29.04
C ASP A 722 -0.45 20.06 -29.20
N GLY A 723 -1.24 19.91 -30.24
CA GLY A 723 -1.90 18.66 -30.56
C GLY A 723 -3.18 18.41 -29.76
N ASP A 724 -3.57 17.11 -29.67
CA ASP A 724 -4.79 16.61 -28.99
C ASP A 724 -6.06 17.44 -29.25
N LYS A 725 -6.14 17.99 -30.45
CA LYS A 725 -7.27 18.85 -30.90
C LYS A 725 -7.50 20.06 -29.98
N ASN A 726 -6.42 20.69 -29.56
CA ASN A 726 -6.39 21.84 -28.65
C ASN A 726 -6.87 21.55 -27.23
N LEU A 727 -6.85 20.33 -26.77
CA LEU A 727 -7.27 19.95 -25.43
C LEU A 727 -6.47 20.73 -24.37
N HIS A 728 -5.14 20.66 -24.46
CA HIS A 728 -4.23 21.28 -23.49
C HIS A 728 -4.35 22.81 -23.50
N ALA A 729 -4.40 23.42 -24.68
CA ALA A 729 -4.60 24.85 -24.83
C ALA A 729 -5.97 25.31 -24.25
N SER A 730 -7.03 24.53 -24.47
CA SER A 730 -8.35 24.82 -23.93
C SER A 730 -8.40 24.73 -22.40
N GLN A 731 -7.73 23.73 -21.82
CA GLN A 731 -7.63 23.56 -20.37
C GLN A 731 -6.83 24.69 -19.72
N SER A 732 -5.69 25.04 -20.31
CA SER A 732 -4.87 26.18 -19.86
C SER A 732 -5.61 27.51 -19.97
N GLU A 733 -6.38 27.73 -21.05
CA GLU A 733 -7.17 28.96 -21.25
C GLU A 733 -8.30 29.06 -20.21
N LEU A 734 -8.92 27.94 -19.84
CA LEU A 734 -9.91 27.92 -18.78
C LEU A 734 -9.34 28.44 -17.46
N LEU A 735 -8.17 27.93 -17.07
CA LEU A 735 -7.46 28.35 -15.87
C LEU A 735 -6.99 29.80 -15.95
N ALA A 736 -6.46 30.21 -17.09
CA ALA A 736 -6.02 31.60 -17.34
C ALA A 736 -7.17 32.58 -17.22
N SER A 737 -8.28 32.26 -17.88
CA SER A 737 -9.50 33.11 -17.84
C SER A 737 -10.17 33.15 -16.47
N TYR A 738 -10.14 32.00 -15.72
CA TYR A 738 -10.60 31.98 -14.34
C TYR A 738 -9.74 32.90 -13.47
N THR A 739 -8.41 32.80 -13.59
CA THR A 739 -7.48 33.65 -12.83
C THR A 739 -7.70 35.12 -13.11
N GLU A 740 -7.83 35.55 -14.37
CA GLU A 740 -8.08 36.96 -14.72
C GLU A 740 -9.40 37.47 -14.13
N ARG A 741 -10.45 36.67 -14.16
CA ARG A 741 -11.76 37.09 -13.63
C ARG A 741 -11.77 37.19 -12.10
N ASN A 742 -11.14 36.21 -11.40
CA ASN A 742 -11.26 36.13 -9.95
C ASN A 742 -10.10 36.77 -9.19
N TYR A 743 -8.97 36.96 -9.86
CA TYR A 743 -7.76 37.54 -9.27
C TYR A 743 -7.17 38.62 -10.18
N PRO A 744 -7.87 39.74 -10.38
CA PRO A 744 -7.50 40.81 -11.35
C PRO A 744 -6.18 41.49 -11.02
N SER A 745 -5.62 41.30 -9.84
CA SER A 745 -4.27 41.77 -9.48
C SER A 745 -3.13 40.97 -10.07
N LEU A 746 -3.41 39.77 -10.62
CA LEU A 746 -2.41 38.93 -11.25
C LEU A 746 -2.25 39.21 -12.72
N LEU A 747 -1.01 39.31 -13.20
CA LEU A 747 -0.65 39.44 -14.60
C LEU A 747 -0.55 38.04 -15.24
N VAL A 748 -1.57 37.68 -15.99
CA VAL A 748 -1.66 36.37 -16.63
C VAL A 748 -0.89 36.38 -17.97
N ASN A 749 0.09 35.49 -18.10
CA ASN A 749 0.79 35.21 -19.36
C ASN A 749 0.32 33.88 -19.93
N ARG A 750 0.24 33.80 -21.25
CA ARG A 750 -0.14 32.62 -22.00
C ARG A 750 0.98 32.23 -22.93
N ILE A 751 1.42 31.00 -22.91
CA ILE A 751 2.37 30.40 -23.86
C ILE A 751 1.76 29.08 -24.34
N TYR A 752 0.97 29.16 -25.40
CA TYR A 752 0.38 27.97 -26.04
C TYR A 752 1.18 27.67 -27.29
N ALA A 753 1.70 26.43 -27.41
CA ALA A 753 2.61 26.03 -28.49
C ALA A 753 2.02 26.37 -29.86
N ASP A 754 0.72 26.12 -30.07
CA ASP A 754 -0.01 26.41 -31.33
C ASP A 754 -0.01 27.91 -31.75
N ALA A 755 0.27 28.84 -30.85
CA ALA A 755 0.36 30.26 -31.15
C ALA A 755 1.76 30.68 -31.69
N PHE A 756 2.72 29.74 -31.75
CA PHE A 756 4.09 29.99 -32.17
C PHE A 756 4.45 29.22 -33.43
N HIS A 757 5.49 29.67 -34.14
CA HIS A 757 5.96 28.95 -35.30
C HIS A 757 6.63 27.64 -34.91
N ARG A 758 6.19 26.56 -35.54
CA ARG A 758 6.73 25.22 -35.34
C ARG A 758 7.87 24.95 -36.34
N GLU A 759 9.00 24.52 -35.84
CA GLU A 759 10.12 24.02 -36.63
C GLU A 759 10.18 22.50 -36.53
N SER A 760 10.15 21.82 -37.69
CA SER A 760 10.25 20.37 -37.78
C SER A 760 11.65 19.95 -38.22
N SER A 761 12.22 18.97 -37.52
CA SER A 761 13.55 18.40 -37.86
C SER A 761 13.49 16.86 -37.84
N ALA A 762 14.58 16.22 -38.27
CA ALA A 762 14.70 14.76 -38.20
C ALA A 762 14.65 14.21 -36.74
N THR A 763 14.88 15.04 -35.75
CA THR A 763 14.91 14.68 -34.31
C THR A 763 13.65 15.08 -33.57
N GLY A 764 12.63 15.65 -34.23
CA GLY A 764 11.39 16.04 -33.63
C GLY A 764 10.94 17.46 -34.02
N GLU A 765 9.89 17.90 -33.37
CA GLU A 765 9.24 19.22 -33.53
C GLU A 765 9.62 20.12 -32.36
N THR A 766 9.83 21.39 -32.61
CA THR A 766 10.20 22.39 -31.61
C THR A 766 9.49 23.71 -31.85
N TYR A 767 9.35 24.50 -30.78
CA TYR A 767 8.78 25.86 -30.82
C TYR A 767 9.80 26.86 -30.24
N PRO A 768 10.81 27.29 -31.03
CA PRO A 768 11.93 28.09 -30.51
C PRO A 768 11.48 29.41 -29.91
N ASP A 769 10.49 30.08 -30.53
CA ASP A 769 9.96 31.36 -30.01
C ASP A 769 9.15 31.18 -28.72
N ALA A 770 8.40 30.10 -28.56
CA ALA A 770 7.73 29.76 -27.31
C ALA A 770 8.76 29.55 -26.19
N THR A 771 9.79 28.74 -26.47
CA THR A 771 10.91 28.49 -25.55
C THR A 771 11.61 29.79 -25.15
N LYS A 772 11.93 30.62 -26.14
CA LYS A 772 12.55 31.95 -25.90
C LYS A 772 11.67 32.82 -25.02
N ARG A 773 10.36 32.86 -25.27
CA ARG A 773 9.41 33.65 -24.48
C ARG A 773 9.32 33.11 -23.04
N LEU A 774 9.26 31.83 -22.89
CA LEU A 774 9.23 31.17 -21.57
C LEU A 774 10.50 31.49 -20.75
N LEU A 775 11.68 31.38 -21.36
CA LEU A 775 12.96 31.68 -20.73
C LEU A 775 13.03 33.21 -20.35
N GLN A 776 12.49 34.08 -21.16
CA GLN A 776 12.41 35.51 -20.82
C GLN A 776 11.53 35.77 -19.57
N LEU A 777 10.43 35.03 -19.43
CA LEU A 777 9.55 35.10 -18.26
C LEU A 777 10.22 34.49 -17.02
N PHE A 778 10.91 33.39 -17.15
CA PHE A 778 11.71 32.82 -16.06
C PHE A 778 12.77 33.80 -15.56
N ASN A 779 13.49 34.47 -16.47
CA ASN A 779 14.49 35.48 -16.10
C ASN A 779 13.89 36.71 -15.40
N ARG A 780 12.63 37.06 -15.68
CA ARG A 780 11.90 38.15 -15.00
C ARG A 780 11.31 37.71 -13.67
N GLY A 781 11.13 36.41 -13.47
CA GLY A 781 10.45 35.79 -12.37
C GLY A 781 8.94 35.72 -12.55
N MET A 782 8.35 34.65 -12.00
CA MET A 782 6.92 34.39 -11.99
C MET A 782 6.53 33.77 -10.67
N LEU A 783 5.32 34.05 -10.20
CA LEU A 783 4.78 33.43 -8.98
C LEU A 783 4.40 31.96 -9.21
N VAL A 784 3.72 31.73 -10.35
CA VAL A 784 3.28 30.37 -10.75
C VAL A 784 3.53 30.18 -12.23
N VAL A 785 4.04 29.02 -12.60
CA VAL A 785 4.01 28.50 -13.97
C VAL A 785 3.21 27.20 -13.93
N ASN A 786 2.16 27.15 -14.72
CA ASN A 786 1.35 25.94 -14.90
C ASN A 786 1.53 25.43 -16.33
N TYR A 787 2.02 24.21 -16.47
CA TYR A 787 2.13 23.51 -17.74
C TYR A 787 1.04 22.46 -17.86
N THR A 788 0.38 22.42 -18.99
CA THR A 788 -0.61 21.41 -19.34
C THR A 788 -0.22 20.81 -20.68
N GLY A 789 0.13 19.52 -20.71
CA GLY A 789 0.63 18.87 -21.92
C GLY A 789 1.33 17.56 -21.65
N HIS A 790 2.02 17.06 -22.66
CA HIS A 790 2.84 15.84 -22.56
C HIS A 790 4.19 16.14 -21.88
N GLY A 791 4.79 15.10 -21.29
CA GLY A 791 6.09 15.16 -20.63
C GLY A 791 7.24 14.66 -21.49
#